data_d90646623371e960687111c7a7b46d33
#
_entry.id   d90646623371e960687111c7a7b46d33
#
_cell.length_a   1.000
_cell.length_b   1.000
_cell.length_c   1.000
_cell.angle_alpha   90.00
_cell.angle_beta   90.00
_cell.angle_gamma   90.00
#
_symmetry.space_group_name_H-M   'P 1'
#
loop_
_entity.id
_entity.type
_entity.pdbx_description
1 polymer ?
#
loop_
_entity_poly.entity_id
_entity_poly.type
_entity_poly.pdbx_seq_one_letter_code
_entity_poly.pdbx_strand_id
1 'polypeptide(L)'
;MSGNKTIVWFRRDLRIEDNPALAAAARDGSVFPVYIWCPKEEEQFYPGRVSRWWLKQSLAHLDQSLKSLGAELVLIKTQSTLAALIECIQAIGATKVVFNHLYDPVSLVGDHNIKGKLVELGISVQSFNADLLYEPWEVYAGKGQAYTTFEVYWDKCLHIQRELVTRLPPWKLISATVIGTVAKCSLEELGLENETEKSSNALLRRAWSPGWSNADKALSEFFELHLLDYSNNRMKVGQNSTSLLSPYLHFGELSIRKVFQSARMKQILWAKEGNSTGEESVTLFLRAIGLREYSRYLCFNFPFTHERPLLSNLKFFPWQADQANFKAWRQGRTGYPLVDAGMRELWATGWIHNRIRVIVSSFSVKVLLLPWRWGMKYFWDTLIDADLESDILGWQYISGSLPDGHELERLDSPEVQGSKFDPEGEYVRHWLPELSRLPTEWIHHPWDAPDSVLKVSGVEFGFNYPKPIIEIDLARERLTSAIFKMWEMEAAAKAASSNGTDEVVVDNSISEDLPIPKVILKKTSPCPTYSSNDQKVPTCQNSKNNQFIRKRSKFMQDESPLPDNPHNPNEAGPSRTNEDTSSTAESSISKKQTTSRNSFSVPQSCSSSEGNPFMGCESSEMKQSWQEQSDMEQSSSKNGTIRDANLGAVEDEHL
;
A
#
# COMPACT_ATOMS: atom_id res chain seq x y z
N MET A 1 -29.77 10.57 38.01
CA MET A 1 -28.80 11.32 37.25
C MET A 1 -28.88 10.84 35.80
N SER A 2 -29.30 11.71 34.88
CA SER A 2 -29.25 11.36 33.46
C SER A 2 -27.78 11.25 33.06
N GLY A 3 -27.30 10.04 32.84
CA GLY A 3 -25.94 9.83 32.39
C GLY A 3 -25.66 10.61 31.10
N ASN A 4 -24.41 11.04 30.90
CA ASN A 4 -24.01 11.73 29.69
C ASN A 4 -24.31 10.87 28.47
N LYS A 5 -24.90 11.47 27.43
CA LYS A 5 -25.16 10.80 26.15
C LYS A 5 -24.08 11.20 25.16
N THR A 6 -23.36 10.23 24.66
CA THR A 6 -22.19 10.44 23.78
C THR A 6 -22.41 9.77 22.43
N ILE A 7 -22.24 10.53 21.35
CA ILE A 7 -22.17 9.99 19.99
C ILE A 7 -20.75 9.48 19.75
N VAL A 8 -20.63 8.25 19.26
CA VAL A 8 -19.38 7.67 18.74
C VAL A 8 -19.48 7.63 17.24
N TRP A 9 -18.75 8.50 16.55
CA TRP A 9 -18.72 8.55 15.10
C TRP A 9 -17.59 7.68 14.56
N PHE A 10 -17.97 6.49 14.05
CA PHE A 10 -17.05 5.54 13.40
C PHE A 10 -16.72 5.97 11.97
N ARG A 11 -15.47 5.72 11.57
CA ARG A 11 -14.96 5.98 10.20
C ARG A 11 -14.05 4.84 9.74
N ARG A 12 -12.73 5.04 9.62
CA ARG A 12 -11.70 4.01 9.34
C ARG A 12 -11.14 3.43 10.65
N ASP A 13 -12.03 2.98 11.53
CA ASP A 13 -11.72 2.43 12.86
C ASP A 13 -12.74 1.34 13.25
N LEU A 14 -13.03 0.44 12.27
CA LEU A 14 -14.15 -0.50 12.30
C LEU A 14 -13.87 -1.72 13.20
N ARG A 15 -13.54 -1.42 14.48
CA ARG A 15 -13.25 -2.41 15.52
C ARG A 15 -13.78 -1.98 16.87
N ILE A 16 -13.99 -2.96 17.78
CA ILE A 16 -14.33 -2.69 19.18
C ILE A 16 -13.12 -2.76 20.11
N GLU A 17 -12.09 -3.52 19.75
CA GLU A 17 -10.83 -3.64 20.49
C GLU A 17 -9.90 -2.47 20.17
N ASP A 18 -9.21 -1.95 21.18
CA ASP A 18 -8.31 -0.81 21.08
C ASP A 18 -8.88 0.36 20.25
N ASN A 19 -10.17 0.67 20.51
CA ASN A 19 -10.84 1.83 19.94
C ASN A 19 -10.96 2.93 21.02
N PRO A 20 -10.10 3.96 20.97
CA PRO A 20 -10.07 5.00 22.01
C PRO A 20 -11.36 5.79 22.15
N ALA A 21 -12.02 6.12 21.04
CA ALA A 21 -13.29 6.86 21.05
C ALA A 21 -14.40 6.03 21.70
N LEU A 22 -14.56 4.77 21.32
CA LEU A 22 -15.54 3.86 21.91
C LEU A 22 -15.28 3.64 23.40
N ALA A 23 -14.01 3.42 23.78
CA ALA A 23 -13.63 3.22 25.18
C ALA A 23 -13.88 4.47 26.05
N ALA A 24 -13.69 5.67 25.49
CA ALA A 24 -13.99 6.92 26.19
C ALA A 24 -15.49 7.08 26.39
N ALA A 25 -16.29 6.87 25.34
CA ALA A 25 -17.75 6.97 25.42
C ALA A 25 -18.37 5.96 26.41
N ALA A 26 -17.89 4.71 26.39
CA ALA A 26 -18.37 3.65 27.28
C ALA A 26 -18.15 3.97 28.77
N ARG A 27 -17.11 4.72 29.10
CA ARG A 27 -16.84 5.19 30.48
C ARG A 27 -17.70 6.38 30.89
N ASP A 28 -18.06 7.23 29.91
CA ASP A 28 -18.77 8.48 30.18
C ASP A 28 -20.28 8.28 30.36
N GLY A 29 -20.87 7.19 29.88
CA GLY A 29 -22.31 6.93 30.03
C GLY A 29 -22.96 6.20 28.88
N SER A 30 -24.08 6.71 28.37
CA SER A 30 -24.81 6.09 27.26
C SER A 30 -24.17 6.43 25.92
N VAL A 31 -24.09 5.42 25.05
CA VAL A 31 -23.37 5.46 23.77
C VAL A 31 -24.36 5.41 22.60
N PHE A 32 -24.13 6.22 21.58
CA PHE A 32 -24.83 6.19 20.31
C PHE A 32 -23.82 6.00 19.19
N PRO A 33 -23.57 4.73 18.78
CA PRO A 33 -22.62 4.45 17.70
C PRO A 33 -23.25 4.83 16.36
N VAL A 34 -22.55 5.61 15.53
CA VAL A 34 -23.03 6.04 14.22
C VAL A 34 -21.93 5.90 13.17
N TYR A 35 -22.31 5.44 11.98
CA TYR A 35 -21.53 5.52 10.76
C TYR A 35 -22.26 6.39 9.75
N ILE A 36 -21.60 7.42 9.24
CA ILE A 36 -22.18 8.39 8.30
C ILE A 36 -21.52 8.21 6.94
N TRP A 37 -22.31 7.88 5.93
CA TRP A 37 -21.89 7.78 4.54
C TRP A 37 -22.33 9.03 3.77
N CYS A 38 -21.35 9.83 3.35
CA CYS A 38 -21.57 11.07 2.61
C CYS A 38 -20.83 11.04 1.26
N PRO A 39 -21.39 10.38 0.22
CA PRO A 39 -20.73 10.26 -1.09
C PRO A 39 -20.30 11.58 -1.71
N LYS A 40 -21.02 12.67 -1.40
CA LYS A 40 -20.72 14.00 -1.93
C LYS A 40 -19.43 14.58 -1.35
N GLU A 41 -19.11 14.30 -0.08
CA GLU A 41 -17.90 14.80 0.58
C GLU A 41 -16.65 14.00 0.17
N GLU A 42 -16.81 12.80 -0.42
CA GLU A 42 -15.69 11.98 -0.92
C GLU A 42 -15.11 12.51 -2.25
N GLU A 43 -15.90 13.20 -3.08
CA GLU A 43 -15.49 13.83 -4.35
C GLU A 43 -14.60 12.94 -5.24
N GLN A 44 -13.38 13.40 -5.55
CA GLN A 44 -12.40 12.64 -6.35
C GLN A 44 -11.85 11.39 -5.64
N PHE A 45 -12.01 11.31 -4.32
CA PHE A 45 -11.60 10.17 -3.50
C PHE A 45 -12.76 9.24 -3.16
N TYR A 46 -13.87 9.31 -3.90
CA TYR A 46 -14.94 8.32 -3.77
C TYR A 46 -14.38 6.92 -3.91
N PRO A 47 -14.60 6.02 -2.91
CA PRO A 47 -13.95 4.71 -2.88
C PRO A 47 -14.35 3.84 -4.07
N GLY A 48 -13.40 3.10 -4.60
CA GLY A 48 -13.62 2.14 -5.67
C GLY A 48 -14.55 0.99 -5.28
N ARG A 49 -14.98 0.21 -6.27
CA ARG A 49 -15.90 -0.93 -6.09
C ARG A 49 -15.44 -1.90 -4.99
N VAL A 50 -14.16 -2.27 -5.02
CA VAL A 50 -13.59 -3.30 -4.13
C VAL A 50 -13.52 -2.78 -2.70
N SER A 51 -13.11 -1.54 -2.51
CA SER A 51 -13.06 -0.86 -1.21
C SER A 51 -14.46 -0.70 -0.60
N ARG A 52 -15.47 -0.31 -1.42
CA ARG A 52 -16.88 -0.22 -0.96
C ARG A 52 -17.45 -1.59 -0.56
N TRP A 53 -17.09 -2.65 -1.31
CA TRP A 53 -17.48 -4.02 -0.93
C TRP A 53 -16.91 -4.40 0.42
N TRP A 54 -15.62 -4.15 0.69
CA TRP A 54 -15.01 -4.42 1.99
C TRP A 54 -15.70 -3.64 3.11
N LEU A 55 -15.88 -2.34 2.91
CA LEU A 55 -16.56 -1.46 3.85
C LEU A 55 -17.95 -2.00 4.24
N LYS A 56 -18.73 -2.47 3.28
CA LYS A 56 -20.05 -3.08 3.53
C LYS A 56 -19.96 -4.27 4.47
N GLN A 57 -19.01 -5.19 4.23
CA GLN A 57 -18.81 -6.36 5.07
C GLN A 57 -18.34 -5.98 6.48
N SER A 58 -17.42 -5.03 6.58
CA SER A 58 -16.88 -4.52 7.85
C SER A 58 -17.95 -3.87 8.71
N LEU A 59 -18.82 -3.06 8.11
CA LEU A 59 -19.94 -2.44 8.83
C LEU A 59 -20.93 -3.47 9.36
N ALA A 60 -21.25 -4.51 8.57
CA ALA A 60 -22.09 -5.61 9.04
C ALA A 60 -21.46 -6.34 10.24
N HIS A 61 -20.17 -6.60 10.19
CA HIS A 61 -19.43 -7.27 11.26
C HIS A 61 -19.34 -6.40 12.53
N LEU A 62 -19.08 -5.09 12.36
CA LEU A 62 -19.05 -4.14 13.48
C LEU A 62 -20.42 -4.02 14.16
N ASP A 63 -21.51 -3.91 13.40
CA ASP A 63 -22.87 -3.83 13.93
C ASP A 63 -23.23 -5.08 14.75
N GLN A 64 -22.90 -6.28 14.24
CA GLN A 64 -23.08 -7.52 15.00
C GLN A 64 -22.30 -7.51 16.31
N SER A 65 -21.07 -7.01 16.28
CA SER A 65 -20.22 -6.91 17.48
C SER A 65 -20.76 -5.90 18.49
N LEU A 66 -21.22 -4.74 18.05
CA LEU A 66 -21.84 -3.73 18.92
C LEU A 66 -23.15 -4.23 19.52
N LYS A 67 -23.97 -4.97 18.75
CA LYS A 67 -25.20 -5.60 19.25
C LYS A 67 -24.92 -6.60 20.37
N SER A 68 -23.85 -7.37 20.26
CA SER A 68 -23.43 -8.28 21.34
C SER A 68 -23.02 -7.56 22.63
N LEU A 69 -22.59 -6.31 22.53
CA LEU A 69 -22.25 -5.45 23.65
C LEU A 69 -23.45 -4.65 24.19
N GLY A 70 -24.61 -4.67 23.52
CA GLY A 70 -25.84 -3.98 23.94
C GLY A 70 -26.12 -2.65 23.25
N ALA A 71 -25.43 -2.33 22.14
CA ALA A 71 -25.69 -1.15 21.32
C ALA A 71 -25.82 -1.52 19.83
N GLU A 72 -26.59 -0.77 19.06
CA GLU A 72 -26.77 -0.96 17.61
C GLU A 72 -25.97 0.12 16.87
N LEU A 73 -25.33 -0.24 15.73
CA LEU A 73 -24.70 0.73 14.85
C LEU A 73 -25.77 1.42 13.99
N VAL A 74 -25.89 2.72 14.15
CA VAL A 74 -26.80 3.54 13.33
C VAL A 74 -26.10 3.93 12.04
N LEU A 75 -26.67 3.53 10.91
CA LEU A 75 -26.18 3.85 9.59
C LEU A 75 -26.96 5.03 9.00
N ILE A 76 -26.25 6.04 8.49
CA ILE A 76 -26.85 7.25 7.91
C ILE A 76 -26.22 7.51 6.55
N LYS A 77 -27.07 7.70 5.53
CA LYS A 77 -26.67 8.22 4.21
C LYS A 77 -27.11 9.65 4.07
N THR A 78 -26.19 10.55 3.75
CA THR A 78 -26.45 11.99 3.76
C THR A 78 -25.71 12.73 2.65
N GLN A 79 -26.00 14.03 2.51
CA GLN A 79 -25.26 14.97 1.66
C GLN A 79 -24.30 15.87 2.49
N SER A 80 -24.38 15.80 3.83
CA SER A 80 -23.52 16.54 4.73
C SER A 80 -23.35 15.81 6.06
N THR A 81 -22.10 15.44 6.36
CA THR A 81 -21.73 14.77 7.63
C THR A 81 -22.06 15.63 8.84
N LEU A 82 -21.79 16.94 8.76
CA LEU A 82 -22.11 17.86 9.85
C LEU A 82 -23.64 17.93 10.14
N ALA A 83 -24.46 18.00 9.09
CA ALA A 83 -25.91 18.01 9.27
C ALA A 83 -26.42 16.74 9.95
N ALA A 84 -25.96 15.58 9.50
CA ALA A 84 -26.31 14.29 10.12
C ALA A 84 -25.89 14.19 11.58
N LEU A 85 -24.70 14.68 11.94
CA LEU A 85 -24.26 14.73 13.34
C LEU A 85 -25.16 15.65 14.19
N ILE A 86 -25.55 16.82 13.67
CA ILE A 86 -26.46 17.73 14.38
C ILE A 86 -27.85 17.09 14.58
N GLU A 87 -28.39 16.41 13.57
CA GLU A 87 -29.65 15.65 13.70
C GLU A 87 -29.56 14.57 14.78
N CYS A 88 -28.46 13.81 14.81
CA CYS A 88 -28.22 12.82 15.86
C CYS A 88 -28.14 13.45 17.25
N ILE A 89 -27.42 14.58 17.38
CA ILE A 89 -27.29 15.32 18.63
C ILE A 89 -28.66 15.73 19.17
N GLN A 90 -29.50 16.30 18.30
CA GLN A 90 -30.86 16.74 18.65
C GLN A 90 -31.77 15.55 19.01
N ALA A 91 -31.71 14.47 18.22
CA ALA A 91 -32.56 13.29 18.37
C ALA A 91 -32.33 12.53 19.68
N ILE A 92 -31.10 12.50 20.19
CA ILE A 92 -30.79 11.80 21.45
C ILE A 92 -30.56 12.77 22.62
N GLY A 93 -30.43 14.07 22.38
CA GLY A 93 -29.99 15.06 23.37
C GLY A 93 -28.56 14.81 23.82
N ALA A 94 -27.64 14.55 22.84
CA ALA A 94 -26.23 14.35 23.14
C ALA A 94 -25.55 15.66 23.57
N THR A 95 -24.62 15.55 24.52
CA THR A 95 -23.77 16.65 24.95
C THR A 95 -22.33 16.51 24.46
N LYS A 96 -22.00 15.35 23.89
CA LYS A 96 -20.65 15.01 23.50
C LYS A 96 -20.62 14.20 22.20
N VAL A 97 -19.64 14.50 21.34
CA VAL A 97 -19.28 13.70 20.15
C VAL A 97 -17.84 13.27 20.30
N VAL A 98 -17.57 11.98 20.07
CA VAL A 98 -16.22 11.43 20.09
C VAL A 98 -15.96 10.66 18.80
N PHE A 99 -14.73 10.71 18.31
CA PHE A 99 -14.29 9.97 17.13
C PHE A 99 -12.77 9.77 17.11
N ASN A 100 -12.29 8.88 16.27
CA ASN A 100 -10.87 8.73 16.02
C ASN A 100 -10.50 9.53 14.76
N HIS A 101 -9.56 10.48 14.88
CA HIS A 101 -9.20 11.35 13.77
C HIS A 101 -8.34 10.61 12.73
N LEU A 102 -8.37 11.12 11.51
CA LEU A 102 -7.61 10.65 10.35
C LEU A 102 -6.55 11.70 9.99
N TYR A 103 -5.57 11.32 9.19
CA TYR A 103 -4.39 12.15 8.90
C TYR A 103 -4.28 12.55 7.44
N ASP A 104 -5.15 12.05 6.57
CA ASP A 104 -5.21 12.52 5.20
C ASP A 104 -5.68 13.97 5.11
N PRO A 105 -5.21 14.74 4.12
CA PRO A 105 -5.48 16.18 4.04
C PRO A 105 -6.96 16.54 4.00
N VAL A 106 -7.79 15.72 3.34
CA VAL A 106 -9.23 15.96 3.21
C VAL A 106 -9.93 15.78 4.55
N SER A 107 -9.66 14.67 5.23
CA SER A 107 -10.20 14.38 6.56
C SER A 107 -9.77 15.41 7.60
N LEU A 108 -8.51 15.87 7.58
CA LEU A 108 -8.01 16.89 8.52
C LEU A 108 -8.80 18.20 8.42
N VAL A 109 -9.06 18.69 7.22
CA VAL A 109 -9.85 19.90 6.97
C VAL A 109 -11.31 19.70 7.40
N GLY A 110 -11.91 18.57 7.01
CA GLY A 110 -13.28 18.21 7.39
C GLY A 110 -13.45 18.12 8.91
N ASP A 111 -12.53 17.44 9.61
CA ASP A 111 -12.54 17.30 11.06
C ASP A 111 -12.42 18.65 11.78
N HIS A 112 -11.55 19.52 11.28
CA HIS A 112 -11.40 20.87 11.84
C HIS A 112 -12.72 21.67 11.76
N ASN A 113 -13.34 21.67 10.58
CA ASN A 113 -14.60 22.35 10.34
C ASN A 113 -15.75 21.79 11.19
N ILE A 114 -15.89 20.47 11.27
CA ILE A 114 -16.92 19.80 12.09
C ILE A 114 -16.71 20.12 13.57
N LYS A 115 -15.48 20.01 14.08
CA LYS A 115 -15.15 20.35 15.47
C LYS A 115 -15.53 21.80 15.79
N GLY A 116 -15.11 22.74 14.94
CA GLY A 116 -15.42 24.16 15.13
C GLY A 116 -16.93 24.42 15.25
N LYS A 117 -17.69 23.89 14.28
CA LYS A 117 -19.15 24.08 14.24
C LYS A 117 -19.87 23.43 15.42
N LEU A 118 -19.49 22.23 15.85
CA LEU A 118 -20.11 21.57 16.99
C LEU A 118 -19.78 22.28 18.33
N VAL A 119 -18.57 22.81 18.49
CA VAL A 119 -18.16 23.59 19.64
C VAL A 119 -18.94 24.92 19.71
N GLU A 120 -19.17 25.62 18.57
CA GLU A 120 -20.04 26.80 18.47
C GLU A 120 -21.47 26.51 18.94
N LEU A 121 -21.97 25.28 18.75
CA LEU A 121 -23.27 24.81 19.24
C LEU A 121 -23.27 24.33 20.69
N GLY A 122 -22.16 24.48 21.41
CA GLY A 122 -22.02 24.08 22.81
C GLY A 122 -21.82 22.60 23.05
N ILE A 123 -21.47 21.82 21.99
CA ILE A 123 -21.22 20.38 22.06
C ILE A 123 -19.75 20.14 22.39
N SER A 124 -19.49 19.28 23.36
CA SER A 124 -18.13 18.82 23.66
C SER A 124 -17.65 17.85 22.57
N VAL A 125 -16.53 18.15 21.92
CA VAL A 125 -15.95 17.29 20.86
C VAL A 125 -14.57 16.81 21.28
N GLN A 126 -14.36 15.49 21.26
CA GLN A 126 -13.05 14.88 21.51
C GLN A 126 -12.67 13.94 20.38
N SER A 127 -11.44 14.05 19.92
CA SER A 127 -10.87 13.10 18.95
C SER A 127 -9.63 12.42 19.53
N PHE A 128 -9.37 11.21 19.04
CA PHE A 128 -8.32 10.34 19.55
C PHE A 128 -7.50 9.77 18.40
N ASN A 129 -6.25 9.43 18.68
CA ASN A 129 -5.41 8.63 17.79
C ASN A 129 -5.79 7.15 17.89
N ALA A 130 -6.20 6.55 16.76
CA ALA A 130 -6.45 5.12 16.64
C ALA A 130 -5.71 4.49 15.43
N ASP A 131 -5.04 5.32 14.61
CA ASP A 131 -4.44 4.93 13.34
C ASP A 131 -2.90 4.95 13.34
N LEU A 132 -2.27 5.65 14.29
CA LEU A 132 -0.82 5.80 14.39
C LEU A 132 -0.27 5.33 15.74
N LEU A 133 1.02 4.99 15.75
CA LEU A 133 1.80 4.76 16.97
C LEU A 133 2.02 6.08 17.71
N TYR A 134 2.45 7.11 16.98
CA TYR A 134 2.75 8.45 17.50
C TYR A 134 2.06 9.50 16.66
N GLU A 135 1.67 10.60 17.30
CA GLU A 135 1.10 11.73 16.58
C GLU A 135 2.16 12.43 15.71
N PRO A 136 1.82 12.86 14.49
CA PRO A 136 2.78 13.54 13.62
C PRO A 136 3.44 14.77 14.25
N TRP A 137 2.70 15.49 15.11
CA TRP A 137 3.21 16.67 15.83
C TRP A 137 4.06 16.37 17.07
N GLU A 138 4.25 15.08 17.42
CA GLU A 138 5.17 14.63 18.47
C GLU A 138 6.56 14.27 17.93
N VAL A 139 6.72 14.18 16.59
CA VAL A 139 7.91 13.64 15.93
C VAL A 139 8.56 14.69 15.04
N TYR A 140 9.44 15.50 15.60
CA TYR A 140 10.19 16.53 14.88
C TYR A 140 11.69 16.48 15.18
N ALA A 141 12.48 17.06 14.27
CA ALA A 141 13.89 17.33 14.50
C ALA A 141 14.08 18.42 15.57
N GLY A 142 15.31 18.54 16.09
CA GLY A 142 15.61 19.45 17.21
C GLY A 142 15.29 20.94 16.99
N LYS A 143 15.03 21.35 15.75
CA LYS A 143 14.60 22.73 15.38
C LYS A 143 13.11 22.81 15.02
N GLY A 144 12.30 21.81 15.32
CA GLY A 144 10.89 21.75 14.94
C GLY A 144 10.64 21.51 13.44
N GLN A 145 11.66 21.09 12.69
CA GLN A 145 11.53 20.77 11.28
C GLN A 145 11.02 19.36 11.08
N ALA A 146 10.15 19.16 10.08
CA ALA A 146 9.68 17.85 9.70
C ALA A 146 10.79 17.02 9.02
N TYR A 147 10.77 15.71 9.29
CA TYR A 147 11.64 14.77 8.61
C TYR A 147 11.17 14.52 7.18
N THR A 148 12.07 14.62 6.21
CA THR A 148 11.79 14.38 4.79
C THR A 148 12.38 13.08 4.27
N THR A 149 13.04 12.30 5.14
CA THR A 149 13.61 10.99 4.83
C THR A 149 13.10 9.97 5.83
N PHE A 150 12.73 8.79 5.33
CA PHE A 150 12.12 7.73 6.12
C PHE A 150 13.03 7.21 7.22
N GLU A 151 14.31 6.93 6.92
CA GLU A 151 15.21 6.29 7.88
C GLU A 151 15.39 7.11 9.15
N VAL A 152 15.57 8.43 9.02
CA VAL A 152 15.75 9.34 10.16
C VAL A 152 14.45 9.46 10.97
N TYR A 153 13.31 9.52 10.29
CA TYR A 153 11.99 9.54 10.94
C TYR A 153 11.76 8.26 11.75
N TRP A 154 11.99 7.10 11.12
CA TRP A 154 11.71 5.82 11.76
C TRP A 154 12.65 5.52 12.91
N ASP A 155 13.93 5.84 12.76
CA ASP A 155 14.90 5.76 13.86
C ASP A 155 14.44 6.60 15.06
N LYS A 156 13.98 7.83 14.80
CA LYS A 156 13.41 8.67 15.86
C LYS A 156 12.20 8.02 16.53
N CYS A 157 11.27 7.44 15.78
CA CYS A 157 10.09 6.76 16.31
C CYS A 157 10.46 5.57 17.20
N LEU A 158 11.44 4.76 16.80
CA LEU A 158 11.89 3.60 17.58
C LEU A 158 12.57 3.96 18.92
N HIS A 159 13.08 5.19 19.04
CA HIS A 159 13.71 5.71 20.26
C HIS A 159 12.76 6.49 21.17
N ILE A 160 11.49 6.64 20.81
CA ILE A 160 10.50 7.27 21.69
C ILE A 160 10.17 6.33 22.84
N GLN A 161 10.56 6.73 24.05
CA GLN A 161 10.30 5.98 25.30
C GLN A 161 8.88 6.27 25.81
N ARG A 162 7.86 5.84 25.05
CA ARG A 162 6.46 5.95 25.46
C ARG A 162 5.81 4.59 25.36
N GLU A 163 5.16 4.16 26.43
CA GLU A 163 4.38 2.95 26.43
C GLU A 163 3.14 3.12 25.54
N LEU A 164 3.03 2.26 24.52
CA LEU A 164 1.88 2.21 23.64
C LEU A 164 0.84 1.28 24.28
N VAL A 165 -0.06 1.85 25.07
CA VAL A 165 -1.10 1.07 25.77
C VAL A 165 -2.24 0.76 24.81
N THR A 166 -2.51 -0.55 24.61
CA THR A 166 -3.73 -1.03 23.94
C THR A 166 -4.89 -1.07 24.93
N ARG A 167 -6.11 -0.79 24.44
CA ARG A 167 -7.32 -0.79 25.25
C ARG A 167 -8.13 -2.04 24.98
N LEU A 168 -8.53 -2.72 26.05
CA LEU A 168 -9.50 -3.82 25.94
C LEU A 168 -10.84 -3.31 25.43
N PRO A 169 -11.60 -4.13 24.70
CA PRO A 169 -12.96 -3.78 24.31
C PRO A 169 -13.83 -3.56 25.55
N PRO A 170 -14.83 -2.66 25.52
CA PRO A 170 -15.79 -2.55 26.59
C PRO A 170 -16.57 -3.87 26.72
N TRP A 171 -16.78 -4.34 27.93
CA TRP A 171 -17.50 -5.59 28.18
C TRP A 171 -19.01 -5.44 27.98
N LYS A 172 -19.54 -4.22 28.08
CA LYS A 172 -20.95 -3.86 27.86
C LYS A 172 -21.08 -2.39 27.49
N LEU A 173 -22.03 -2.07 26.62
CA LEU A 173 -22.42 -0.72 26.29
C LEU A 173 -23.83 -0.43 26.80
N ILE A 174 -24.09 0.81 27.19
CA ILE A 174 -25.42 1.30 27.51
C ILE A 174 -25.88 2.13 26.31
N SER A 175 -26.87 1.63 25.56
CA SER A 175 -27.38 2.34 24.39
C SER A 175 -28.11 3.62 24.81
N ALA A 176 -27.85 4.72 24.09
CA ALA A 176 -28.56 5.98 24.33
C ALA A 176 -29.99 5.90 23.81
N THR A 177 -30.95 6.34 24.64
CA THR A 177 -32.35 6.39 24.24
C THR A 177 -32.58 7.49 23.20
N VAL A 178 -33.16 7.12 22.08
CA VAL A 178 -33.58 8.06 21.02
C VAL A 178 -34.91 8.68 21.40
N ILE A 179 -34.97 10.01 21.44
CA ILE A 179 -36.16 10.77 21.79
C ILE A 179 -36.82 11.35 20.54
N GLY A 180 -36.02 11.75 19.58
CA GLY A 180 -36.46 12.32 18.30
C GLY A 180 -36.36 11.33 17.13
N THR A 181 -36.40 11.86 15.91
CA THR A 181 -36.24 11.08 14.68
C THR A 181 -34.80 11.15 14.20
N VAL A 182 -34.23 10.01 13.79
CA VAL A 182 -32.94 9.93 13.11
C VAL A 182 -33.18 9.30 11.74
N ALA A 183 -32.68 9.89 10.69
CA ALA A 183 -32.75 9.37 9.32
C ALA A 183 -31.79 8.19 9.15
N LYS A 184 -32.11 7.05 9.82
CA LYS A 184 -31.31 5.83 9.69
C LYS A 184 -31.70 5.04 8.43
N CYS A 185 -30.75 4.37 7.82
CA CYS A 185 -30.94 3.49 6.67
C CYS A 185 -30.38 2.09 6.96
N SER A 186 -30.80 1.13 6.14
CA SER A 186 -30.22 -0.21 6.14
C SER A 186 -28.84 -0.21 5.46
N LEU A 187 -28.12 -1.33 5.62
CA LEU A 187 -26.81 -1.50 4.98
C LEU A 187 -26.91 -1.49 3.44
N GLU A 188 -28.01 -1.99 2.89
CA GLU A 188 -28.31 -1.99 1.46
C GLU A 188 -28.61 -0.58 0.95
N GLU A 189 -29.35 0.21 1.70
CA GLU A 189 -29.72 1.60 1.35
C GLU A 189 -28.52 2.55 1.38
N LEU A 190 -27.44 2.20 2.06
CA LEU A 190 -26.16 2.94 1.92
C LEU A 190 -25.70 2.98 0.46
N GLY A 191 -25.98 1.90 -0.32
CA GLY A 191 -25.62 1.84 -1.75
C GLY A 191 -24.12 1.62 -1.98
N LEU A 192 -23.47 0.88 -1.05
CA LEU A 192 -22.05 0.56 -1.18
C LEU A 192 -21.77 -0.51 -2.23
N GLU A 193 -22.77 -1.29 -2.61
CA GLU A 193 -22.70 -2.33 -3.62
C GLU A 193 -23.98 -2.31 -4.46
N ASN A 194 -23.85 -2.21 -5.79
CA ASN A 194 -24.98 -2.30 -6.70
C ASN A 194 -25.16 -3.73 -7.26
N GLU A 195 -26.28 -4.00 -7.92
CA GLU A 195 -26.60 -5.34 -8.44
C GLU A 195 -25.60 -5.82 -9.50
N THR A 196 -25.08 -4.92 -10.34
CA THR A 196 -24.10 -5.25 -11.39
C THR A 196 -22.73 -5.58 -10.82
N GLU A 197 -22.39 -5.08 -9.63
CA GLU A 197 -21.13 -5.35 -8.96
C GLU A 197 -21.12 -6.68 -8.19
N LYS A 198 -22.29 -7.23 -7.85
CA LYS A 198 -22.39 -8.43 -7.01
C LYS A 198 -21.70 -9.66 -7.59
N SER A 199 -21.82 -9.87 -8.92
CA SER A 199 -21.17 -10.98 -9.61
C SER A 199 -19.64 -10.85 -9.56
N SER A 200 -19.12 -9.67 -9.86
CA SER A 200 -17.69 -9.38 -9.80
C SER A 200 -17.13 -9.45 -8.37
N ASN A 201 -17.93 -9.09 -7.37
CA ASN A 201 -17.55 -9.15 -5.96
C ASN A 201 -17.58 -10.57 -5.37
N ALA A 202 -18.19 -11.54 -6.07
CA ALA A 202 -18.22 -12.93 -5.62
C ALA A 202 -16.82 -13.54 -5.50
N LEU A 203 -15.89 -13.14 -6.36
CA LEU A 203 -14.48 -13.56 -6.29
C LEU A 203 -13.79 -13.03 -5.03
N LEU A 204 -14.09 -11.80 -4.62
CA LEU A 204 -13.52 -11.18 -3.43
C LEU A 204 -13.89 -11.95 -2.16
N ARG A 205 -15.13 -12.46 -2.08
CA ARG A 205 -15.62 -13.26 -0.94
C ARG A 205 -14.89 -14.60 -0.77
N ARG A 206 -14.30 -15.13 -1.83
CA ARG A 206 -13.49 -16.36 -1.77
C ARG A 206 -12.08 -16.08 -1.23
N ALA A 207 -11.54 -14.89 -1.53
CA ALA A 207 -10.18 -14.52 -1.18
C ALA A 207 -10.05 -13.79 0.16
N TRP A 208 -11.10 -13.11 0.61
CA TRP A 208 -11.02 -12.18 1.73
C TRP A 208 -12.16 -12.37 2.74
N SER A 209 -11.81 -12.19 4.01
CA SER A 209 -12.74 -12.26 5.15
C SER A 209 -12.68 -10.96 5.96
N PRO A 210 -13.41 -9.89 5.55
CA PRO A 210 -13.46 -8.63 6.30
C PRO A 210 -14.01 -8.81 7.71
N GLY A 211 -13.67 -7.89 8.61
CA GLY A 211 -14.12 -7.86 9.99
C GLY A 211 -12.99 -7.97 11.01
N TRP A 212 -13.07 -7.18 12.08
CA TRP A 212 -11.99 -7.05 13.06
C TRP A 212 -11.58 -8.39 13.72
N SER A 213 -12.51 -9.32 13.99
CA SER A 213 -12.14 -10.63 14.55
C SER A 213 -11.41 -11.53 13.54
N ASN A 214 -11.67 -11.35 12.24
CA ASN A 214 -10.93 -12.03 11.18
C ASN A 214 -9.55 -11.39 10.99
N ALA A 215 -9.43 -10.08 11.18
CA ALA A 215 -8.16 -9.38 11.22
C ALA A 215 -7.25 -9.93 12.32
N ASP A 216 -7.78 -10.23 13.49
CA ASP A 216 -7.03 -10.84 14.59
C ASP A 216 -6.55 -12.26 14.27
N LYS A 217 -7.39 -13.06 13.58
CA LYS A 217 -6.98 -14.39 13.11
C LYS A 217 -5.84 -14.28 12.08
N ALA A 218 -5.99 -13.37 11.11
CA ALA A 218 -4.95 -13.14 10.10
C ALA A 218 -3.62 -12.66 10.73
N LEU A 219 -3.70 -11.79 11.75
CA LEU A 219 -2.52 -11.37 12.52
C LEU A 219 -1.85 -12.56 13.20
N SER A 220 -2.63 -13.39 13.92
CA SER A 220 -2.11 -14.56 14.63
C SER A 220 -1.48 -15.56 13.67
N GLU A 221 -2.16 -15.86 12.56
CA GLU A 221 -1.66 -16.76 11.52
C GLU A 221 -0.33 -16.27 10.93
N PHE A 222 -0.25 -14.99 10.59
CA PHE A 222 1.00 -14.41 10.08
C PHE A 222 2.14 -14.52 11.11
N PHE A 223 1.88 -14.22 12.37
CA PHE A 223 2.90 -14.24 13.43
C PHE A 223 3.36 -15.64 13.82
N GLU A 224 2.50 -16.63 13.69
CA GLU A 224 2.80 -18.02 14.05
C GLU A 224 3.43 -18.80 12.91
N LEU A 225 2.97 -18.58 11.65
CA LEU A 225 3.34 -19.42 10.52
C LEU A 225 4.30 -18.75 9.52
N HIS A 226 4.25 -17.41 9.37
CA HIS A 226 4.91 -16.76 8.23
C HIS A 226 5.99 -15.74 8.63
N LEU A 227 5.90 -15.16 9.83
CA LEU A 227 6.81 -14.07 10.22
C LEU A 227 8.26 -14.53 10.33
N LEU A 228 8.53 -15.78 10.74
CA LEU A 228 9.90 -16.29 10.88
C LEU A 228 10.68 -16.25 9.57
N ASP A 229 10.02 -16.65 8.47
CA ASP A 229 10.62 -16.71 7.14
C ASP A 229 10.35 -15.48 6.29
N TYR A 230 9.84 -14.43 6.89
CA TYR A 230 9.43 -13.22 6.16
C TYR A 230 10.61 -12.56 5.43
N SER A 231 11.82 -12.54 6.00
CA SER A 231 13.02 -11.99 5.34
C SER A 231 13.31 -12.68 4.01
N ASN A 232 13.20 -14.01 3.97
CA ASN A 232 13.49 -14.83 2.81
C ASN A 232 12.36 -14.83 1.76
N ASN A 233 11.10 -14.70 2.21
CA ASN A 233 9.95 -14.93 1.35
C ASN A 233 9.30 -13.63 0.85
N ARG A 234 9.42 -12.51 1.56
CA ARG A 234 8.72 -11.25 1.27
C ARG A 234 8.94 -10.67 -0.14
N MET A 235 9.91 -11.17 -0.87
CA MET A 235 10.22 -10.75 -2.24
C MET A 235 9.62 -11.67 -3.32
N LYS A 236 9.13 -12.85 -2.95
CA LYS A 236 8.55 -13.83 -3.88
C LYS A 236 7.11 -13.43 -4.18
N VAL A 237 6.77 -13.24 -5.45
CA VAL A 237 5.46 -12.69 -5.85
C VAL A 237 4.37 -13.74 -6.04
N GLY A 238 4.72 -14.99 -6.30
CA GLY A 238 3.77 -16.09 -6.57
C GLY A 238 3.27 -16.84 -5.33
N GLN A 239 3.60 -16.41 -4.11
CA GLN A 239 3.31 -17.16 -2.87
C GLN A 239 2.70 -16.25 -1.80
N ASN A 240 2.13 -16.84 -0.74
CA ASN A 240 1.70 -16.13 0.46
C ASN A 240 2.92 -15.67 1.29
N SER A 241 3.66 -14.73 0.74
CA SER A 241 4.97 -14.28 1.24
C SER A 241 4.92 -13.02 2.10
N THR A 242 3.73 -12.41 2.22
CA THR A 242 3.50 -11.18 2.98
C THR A 242 2.42 -11.36 4.04
N SER A 243 2.22 -10.33 4.87
CA SER A 243 1.27 -10.41 5.99
C SER A 243 -0.20 -10.37 5.58
N LEU A 244 -0.53 -9.86 4.38
CA LEU A 244 -1.90 -9.60 3.91
C LEU A 244 -2.76 -8.74 4.88
N LEU A 245 -2.12 -7.96 5.78
CA LEU A 245 -2.80 -7.17 6.81
C LEU A 245 -3.20 -5.76 6.34
N SER A 246 -2.76 -5.34 5.15
CA SER A 246 -3.00 -3.97 4.66
C SER A 246 -4.48 -3.59 4.56
N PRO A 247 -5.42 -4.43 4.10
CA PRO A 247 -6.83 -4.06 4.09
C PRO A 247 -7.39 -3.85 5.50
N TYR A 248 -7.06 -4.74 6.43
CA TYR A 248 -7.52 -4.64 7.82
C TYR A 248 -6.99 -3.39 8.53
N LEU A 249 -5.75 -2.99 8.22
CA LEU A 249 -5.16 -1.75 8.73
C LEU A 249 -5.81 -0.51 8.09
N HIS A 250 -6.14 -0.57 6.79
CA HIS A 250 -6.80 0.54 6.09
C HIS A 250 -8.18 0.84 6.66
N PHE A 251 -9.02 -0.19 6.85
CA PHE A 251 -10.35 -0.03 7.43
C PHE A 251 -10.35 0.09 8.96
N GLY A 252 -9.17 0.05 9.58
CA GLY A 252 -9.02 0.13 11.03
C GLY A 252 -9.67 -1.02 11.78
N GLU A 253 -9.82 -2.17 11.15
CA GLU A 253 -10.26 -3.43 11.76
C GLU A 253 -9.18 -4.01 12.67
N LEU A 254 -7.92 -3.70 12.38
CA LEU A 254 -6.74 -4.10 13.16
C LEU A 254 -6.05 -2.87 13.76
N SER A 255 -5.74 -2.93 15.04
CA SER A 255 -4.98 -1.87 15.72
C SER A 255 -3.50 -1.93 15.36
N ILE A 256 -2.95 -0.82 14.88
CA ILE A 256 -1.52 -0.71 14.60
C ILE A 256 -0.68 -0.87 15.87
N ARG A 257 -1.17 -0.41 17.03
CA ARG A 257 -0.48 -0.60 18.32
C ARG A 257 -0.38 -2.06 18.70
N LYS A 258 -1.46 -2.86 18.47
CA LYS A 258 -1.46 -4.31 18.69
C LYS A 258 -0.44 -5.00 17.79
N VAL A 259 -0.42 -4.67 16.49
CA VAL A 259 0.55 -5.22 15.53
C VAL A 259 1.98 -4.91 15.94
N PHE A 260 2.26 -3.66 16.28
CA PHE A 260 3.60 -3.22 16.71
C PHE A 260 4.04 -3.92 18.00
N GLN A 261 3.19 -4.00 19.02
CA GLN A 261 3.50 -4.67 20.27
C GLN A 261 3.77 -6.16 20.05
N SER A 262 2.96 -6.84 19.25
CA SER A 262 3.16 -8.26 18.91
C SER A 262 4.50 -8.48 18.19
N ALA A 263 4.87 -7.60 17.27
CA ALA A 263 6.16 -7.66 16.57
C ALA A 263 7.33 -7.41 17.54
N ARG A 264 7.23 -6.40 18.40
CA ARG A 264 8.25 -6.11 19.41
C ARG A 264 8.43 -7.26 20.41
N MET A 265 7.34 -7.93 20.79
CA MET A 265 7.41 -9.12 21.65
C MET A 265 8.17 -10.26 20.98
N LYS A 266 7.88 -10.55 19.70
CA LYS A 266 8.63 -11.56 18.90
C LYS A 266 10.10 -11.17 18.75
N GLN A 267 10.40 -9.89 18.52
CA GLN A 267 11.79 -9.41 18.44
C GLN A 267 12.57 -9.67 19.71
N ILE A 268 11.98 -9.36 20.88
CA ILE A 268 12.62 -9.61 22.18
C ILE A 268 12.81 -11.11 22.43
N LEU A 269 11.83 -11.93 22.04
CA LEU A 269 11.89 -13.39 22.20
C LEU A 269 13.03 -13.96 21.36
N TRP A 270 13.07 -13.68 20.07
CA TRP A 270 14.08 -14.20 19.14
C TRP A 270 15.48 -13.67 19.43
N ALA A 271 15.63 -12.43 19.90
CA ALA A 271 16.90 -11.91 20.39
C ALA A 271 17.43 -12.71 21.61
N LYS A 272 16.55 -13.11 22.53
CA LYS A 272 16.94 -13.96 23.68
C LYS A 272 17.30 -15.39 23.28
N GLU A 273 16.66 -15.90 22.22
CA GLU A 273 16.90 -17.24 21.68
C GLU A 273 18.11 -17.28 20.73
N GLY A 274 18.67 -16.12 20.35
CA GLY A 274 19.74 -16.00 19.35
C GLY A 274 19.29 -16.38 17.94
N ASN A 275 17.99 -16.21 17.62
CA ASN A 275 17.42 -16.52 16.31
C ASN A 275 17.59 -15.31 15.38
N SER A 276 18.70 -15.27 14.66
CA SER A 276 19.06 -14.17 13.75
C SER A 276 18.08 -14.00 12.58
N THR A 277 17.57 -15.10 12.00
CA THR A 277 16.57 -15.05 10.93
C THR A 277 15.27 -14.41 11.40
N GLY A 278 14.82 -14.76 12.60
CA GLY A 278 13.64 -14.16 13.21
C GLY A 278 13.84 -12.68 13.52
N GLU A 279 15.01 -12.28 14.03
CA GLU A 279 15.33 -10.87 14.29
C GLU A 279 15.34 -10.04 13.00
N GLU A 280 15.94 -10.54 11.93
CA GLU A 280 15.92 -9.89 10.61
C GLU A 280 14.49 -9.76 10.09
N SER A 281 13.74 -10.85 10.11
CA SER A 281 12.35 -10.90 9.63
C SER A 281 11.46 -9.89 10.35
N VAL A 282 11.51 -9.84 11.68
CA VAL A 282 10.71 -8.88 12.45
C VAL A 282 11.17 -7.44 12.25
N THR A 283 12.46 -7.21 12.06
CA THR A 283 13.00 -5.87 11.76
C THR A 283 12.49 -5.36 10.42
N LEU A 284 12.49 -6.21 9.38
CA LEU A 284 11.93 -5.88 8.06
C LEU A 284 10.41 -5.67 8.11
N PHE A 285 9.70 -6.45 8.92
CA PHE A 285 8.27 -6.25 9.12
C PHE A 285 7.97 -4.93 9.85
N LEU A 286 8.69 -4.61 10.93
CA LEU A 286 8.58 -3.32 11.63
C LEU A 286 8.92 -2.14 10.72
N ARG A 287 9.87 -2.31 9.77
CA ARG A 287 10.16 -1.30 8.76
C ARG A 287 8.96 -1.04 7.85
N ALA A 288 8.22 -2.09 7.45
CA ALA A 288 7.00 -1.92 6.66
C ALA A 288 5.90 -1.16 7.44
N ILE A 289 5.76 -1.44 8.75
CA ILE A 289 4.90 -0.64 9.64
C ILE A 289 5.37 0.82 9.69
N GLY A 290 6.68 1.06 9.82
CA GLY A 290 7.26 2.40 9.83
C GLY A 290 6.96 3.20 8.54
N LEU A 291 6.96 2.56 7.37
CA LEU A 291 6.60 3.21 6.10
C LEU A 291 5.12 3.66 6.10
N ARG A 292 4.23 2.85 6.68
CA ARG A 292 2.83 3.26 6.88
C ARG A 292 2.70 4.47 7.82
N GLU A 293 3.42 4.48 8.93
CA GLU A 293 3.47 5.63 9.85
C GLU A 293 4.01 6.88 9.14
N TYR A 294 5.08 6.71 8.36
CA TYR A 294 5.72 7.80 7.62
C TYR A 294 4.81 8.39 6.54
N SER A 295 3.95 7.59 5.91
CA SER A 295 3.01 8.10 4.91
C SER A 295 2.03 9.12 5.52
N ARG A 296 1.47 8.85 6.70
CA ARG A 296 0.61 9.78 7.43
C ARG A 296 1.37 11.01 7.90
N TYR A 297 2.58 10.79 8.43
CA TYR A 297 3.47 11.86 8.84
C TYR A 297 3.81 12.82 7.69
N LEU A 298 4.10 12.27 6.50
CA LEU A 298 4.40 13.05 5.31
C LEU A 298 3.18 13.87 4.86
N CYS A 299 2.01 13.24 4.77
CA CYS A 299 0.77 13.92 4.37
C CYS A 299 0.34 15.02 5.35
N PHE A 300 0.52 14.80 6.65
CA PHE A 300 0.25 15.81 7.67
C PHE A 300 1.16 17.03 7.54
N ASN A 301 2.46 16.83 7.33
CA ASN A 301 3.43 17.92 7.24
C ASN A 301 3.49 18.57 5.85
N PHE A 302 3.09 17.84 4.79
CA PHE A 302 3.10 18.28 3.40
C PHE A 302 1.76 17.95 2.72
N PRO A 303 0.65 18.59 3.14
CA PRO A 303 -0.70 18.22 2.71
C PRO A 303 -0.93 18.36 1.20
N PHE A 304 -0.15 19.15 0.49
CA PHE A 304 -0.22 19.32 -0.96
C PHE A 304 0.27 18.11 -1.78
N THR A 305 0.86 17.09 -1.15
CA THR A 305 1.50 15.96 -1.85
C THR A 305 0.54 15.05 -2.59
N HIS A 306 -0.75 15.14 -2.33
CA HIS A 306 -1.79 14.46 -3.10
C HIS A 306 -2.04 15.08 -4.48
N GLU A 307 -1.65 16.35 -4.68
CA GLU A 307 -1.84 17.09 -5.94
C GLU A 307 -0.53 17.39 -6.65
N ARG A 308 0.52 17.66 -5.90
CA ARG A 308 1.81 18.15 -6.40
C ARG A 308 2.97 17.29 -5.93
N PRO A 309 4.05 17.17 -6.73
CA PRO A 309 5.26 16.51 -6.28
C PRO A 309 5.90 17.27 -5.10
N LEU A 310 6.46 16.52 -4.14
CA LEU A 310 7.19 17.09 -3.01
C LEU A 310 8.41 17.89 -3.49
N LEU A 311 9.11 17.37 -4.50
CA LEU A 311 10.20 18.09 -5.17
C LEU A 311 9.66 18.97 -6.29
N SER A 312 9.78 20.28 -6.12
CA SER A 312 9.16 21.28 -7.00
C SER A 312 9.62 21.27 -8.45
N ASN A 313 10.83 20.76 -8.76
CA ASN A 313 11.34 20.66 -10.12
C ASN A 313 10.55 19.65 -10.97
N LEU A 314 9.95 18.63 -10.36
CA LEU A 314 9.16 17.61 -11.07
C LEU A 314 7.81 18.11 -11.61
N LYS A 315 7.38 19.31 -11.23
CA LYS A 315 6.23 19.97 -11.89
C LYS A 315 6.50 20.29 -13.37
N PHE A 316 7.76 20.38 -13.78
CA PHE A 316 8.17 20.62 -15.17
C PHE A 316 8.39 19.34 -15.98
N PHE A 317 8.20 18.15 -15.40
CA PHE A 317 8.38 16.91 -16.12
C PHE A 317 7.32 16.78 -17.24
N PRO A 318 7.74 16.49 -18.49
CA PRO A 318 6.85 16.49 -19.66
C PRO A 318 6.08 15.18 -19.77
N TRP A 319 5.10 14.97 -18.89
CA TRP A 319 4.23 13.80 -18.89
C TRP A 319 3.53 13.60 -20.23
N GLN A 320 3.38 12.34 -20.65
CA GLN A 320 2.66 11.95 -21.86
C GLN A 320 1.23 11.54 -21.50
N ALA A 321 0.25 12.36 -21.84
CA ALA A 321 -1.18 12.07 -21.60
C ALA A 321 -1.73 11.12 -22.68
N ASP A 322 -1.11 9.95 -22.83
CA ASP A 322 -1.47 8.93 -23.83
C ASP A 322 -2.52 7.96 -23.28
N GLN A 323 -3.77 8.14 -23.70
CA GLN A 323 -4.91 7.31 -23.28
C GLN A 323 -4.81 5.86 -23.80
N ALA A 324 -4.19 5.62 -24.96
CA ALA A 324 -4.06 4.28 -25.51
C ALA A 324 -3.05 3.45 -24.69
N ASN A 325 -1.90 4.05 -24.37
CA ASN A 325 -0.92 3.44 -23.49
C ASN A 325 -1.46 3.23 -22.06
N PHE A 326 -2.21 4.20 -21.52
CA PHE A 326 -2.86 4.05 -20.22
C PHE A 326 -3.88 2.90 -20.24
N LYS A 327 -4.68 2.78 -21.30
CA LYS A 327 -5.64 1.68 -21.47
C LYS A 327 -4.92 0.33 -21.56
N ALA A 328 -3.86 0.23 -22.35
CA ALA A 328 -3.07 -0.99 -22.46
C ALA A 328 -2.47 -1.42 -21.11
N TRP A 329 -1.91 -0.46 -20.35
CA TRP A 329 -1.35 -0.71 -19.03
C TRP A 329 -2.41 -1.21 -18.04
N ARG A 330 -3.52 -0.49 -17.88
CA ARG A 330 -4.56 -0.87 -16.92
C ARG A 330 -5.28 -2.19 -17.25
N GLN A 331 -5.26 -2.60 -18.52
CA GLN A 331 -5.84 -3.87 -18.96
C GLN A 331 -4.84 -5.05 -18.94
N GLY A 332 -3.59 -4.85 -18.56
CA GLY A 332 -2.56 -5.89 -18.61
C GLY A 332 -2.34 -6.39 -20.02
N ARG A 333 -2.12 -5.45 -20.97
CA ARG A 333 -1.91 -5.70 -22.41
C ARG A 333 -0.72 -4.90 -22.95
N THR A 334 0.33 -4.78 -22.14
CA THR A 334 1.54 -4.02 -22.50
C THR A 334 2.52 -4.84 -23.34
N GLY A 335 2.38 -6.17 -23.34
CA GLY A 335 3.33 -7.09 -23.93
C GLY A 335 4.51 -7.42 -23.01
N TYR A 336 4.53 -6.91 -21.77
CA TYR A 336 5.50 -7.25 -20.74
C TYR A 336 4.85 -8.18 -19.70
N PRO A 337 5.17 -9.49 -19.69
CA PRO A 337 4.41 -10.49 -18.96
C PRO A 337 4.23 -10.19 -17.46
N LEU A 338 5.29 -9.77 -16.77
CA LEU A 338 5.19 -9.46 -15.34
C LEU A 338 4.28 -8.26 -15.04
N VAL A 339 4.31 -7.23 -15.90
CA VAL A 339 3.43 -6.05 -15.79
C VAL A 339 1.99 -6.45 -16.07
N ASP A 340 1.76 -7.22 -17.13
CA ASP A 340 0.43 -7.66 -17.54
C ASP A 340 -0.20 -8.60 -16.51
N ALA A 341 0.58 -9.54 -15.96
CA ALA A 341 0.15 -10.40 -14.88
C ALA A 341 -0.28 -9.60 -13.63
N GLY A 342 0.55 -8.61 -13.24
CA GLY A 342 0.24 -7.76 -12.09
C GLY A 342 -1.04 -6.95 -12.26
N MET A 343 -1.27 -6.39 -13.44
CA MET A 343 -2.49 -5.60 -13.68
C MET A 343 -3.75 -6.47 -13.76
N ARG A 344 -3.63 -7.72 -14.23
CA ARG A 344 -4.75 -8.68 -14.21
C ARG A 344 -5.05 -9.21 -12.81
N GLU A 345 -4.02 -9.48 -11.99
CA GLU A 345 -4.21 -9.81 -10.57
C GLU A 345 -4.95 -8.68 -9.85
N LEU A 346 -4.48 -7.43 -10.02
CA LEU A 346 -5.12 -6.26 -9.42
C LEU A 346 -6.60 -6.20 -9.74
N TRP A 347 -6.96 -6.37 -11.00
CA TRP A 347 -8.36 -6.35 -11.44
C TRP A 347 -9.19 -7.48 -10.83
N ALA A 348 -8.65 -8.69 -10.79
CA ALA A 348 -9.37 -9.90 -10.34
C ALA A 348 -9.56 -9.94 -8.82
N THR A 349 -8.52 -9.55 -8.06
CA THR A 349 -8.48 -9.73 -6.60
C THR A 349 -8.63 -8.45 -5.80
N GLY A 350 -8.44 -7.28 -6.44
CA GLY A 350 -8.33 -6.00 -5.75
C GLY A 350 -7.04 -5.83 -4.97
N TRP A 351 -6.07 -6.72 -5.13
CA TRP A 351 -4.80 -6.67 -4.41
C TRP A 351 -3.65 -7.16 -5.29
N ILE A 352 -2.48 -6.64 -5.08
CA ILE A 352 -1.23 -7.11 -5.68
C ILE A 352 -0.08 -6.97 -4.68
N HIS A 353 0.88 -7.85 -4.82
CA HIS A 353 2.10 -7.85 -4.02
C HIS A 353 2.84 -6.49 -4.13
N ASN A 354 3.41 -5.97 -3.03
CA ASN A 354 4.07 -4.65 -3.04
C ASN A 354 5.18 -4.55 -4.10
N ARG A 355 5.93 -5.63 -4.35
CA ARG A 355 6.94 -5.63 -5.41
C ARG A 355 6.33 -5.43 -6.80
N ILE A 356 5.18 -6.06 -7.05
CA ILE A 356 4.44 -5.86 -8.30
C ILE A 356 3.90 -4.43 -8.39
N ARG A 357 3.41 -3.83 -7.29
CA ARG A 357 3.01 -2.39 -7.27
C ARG A 357 4.15 -1.50 -7.76
N VAL A 358 5.36 -1.71 -7.25
CA VAL A 358 6.55 -0.94 -7.68
C VAL A 358 6.84 -1.13 -9.17
N ILE A 359 6.78 -2.37 -9.68
CA ILE A 359 7.09 -2.69 -11.08
C ILE A 359 6.06 -2.07 -12.03
N VAL A 360 4.77 -2.28 -11.78
CA VAL A 360 3.72 -1.77 -12.68
C VAL A 360 3.59 -0.25 -12.64
N SER A 361 3.80 0.38 -11.48
CA SER A 361 3.80 1.85 -11.38
C SER A 361 5.07 2.47 -11.97
N SER A 362 6.24 1.86 -11.79
CA SER A 362 7.48 2.30 -12.46
C SER A 362 7.35 2.19 -13.98
N PHE A 363 6.73 1.13 -14.49
CA PHE A 363 6.45 0.97 -15.91
C PHE A 363 5.56 2.12 -16.44
N SER A 364 4.45 2.40 -15.75
CA SER A 364 3.54 3.49 -16.12
C SER A 364 4.26 4.86 -16.18
N VAL A 365 5.05 5.17 -15.15
CA VAL A 365 5.69 6.49 -14.97
C VAL A 365 6.96 6.64 -15.83
N LYS A 366 7.81 5.62 -15.88
CA LYS A 366 9.16 5.72 -16.46
C LYS A 366 9.28 5.15 -17.87
N VAL A 367 8.53 4.08 -18.17
CA VAL A 367 8.53 3.47 -19.51
C VAL A 367 7.54 4.20 -20.41
N LEU A 368 6.31 4.41 -19.92
CA LEU A 368 5.25 5.04 -20.70
C LEU A 368 5.20 6.57 -20.53
N LEU A 369 5.90 7.15 -19.55
CA LEU A 369 5.89 8.56 -19.17
C LEU A 369 4.48 9.10 -18.85
N LEU A 370 3.57 8.22 -18.39
CA LEU A 370 2.21 8.61 -18.04
C LEU A 370 2.18 9.46 -16.76
N PRO A 371 1.23 10.41 -16.66
CA PRO A 371 1.05 11.17 -15.43
C PRO A 371 0.83 10.25 -14.23
N TRP A 372 1.68 10.35 -13.21
CA TRP A 372 1.61 9.50 -12.01
C TRP A 372 0.23 9.54 -11.33
N ARG A 373 -0.48 10.68 -11.42
CA ARG A 373 -1.84 10.83 -10.86
C ARG A 373 -2.88 9.92 -11.53
N TRP A 374 -2.70 9.56 -12.81
CA TRP A 374 -3.58 8.61 -13.49
C TRP A 374 -3.43 7.20 -12.89
N GLY A 375 -2.19 6.79 -12.66
CA GLY A 375 -1.90 5.52 -12.01
C GLY A 375 -2.39 5.50 -10.56
N MET A 376 -2.16 6.57 -9.80
CA MET A 376 -2.66 6.71 -8.42
C MET A 376 -4.19 6.62 -8.37
N LYS A 377 -4.90 7.32 -9.26
CA LYS A 377 -6.38 7.24 -9.31
C LYS A 377 -6.87 5.84 -9.69
N TYR A 378 -6.21 5.16 -10.62
CA TYR A 378 -6.56 3.79 -10.97
C TYR A 378 -6.35 2.82 -9.82
N PHE A 379 -5.27 2.95 -9.04
CA PHE A 379 -5.04 2.18 -7.82
C PHE A 379 -6.11 2.45 -6.77
N TRP A 380 -6.45 3.72 -6.55
CA TRP A 380 -7.55 4.12 -5.68
C TRP A 380 -8.86 3.44 -6.04
N ASP A 381 -9.18 3.34 -7.31
CA ASP A 381 -10.44 2.76 -7.80
C ASP A 381 -10.45 1.22 -7.75
N THR A 382 -9.27 0.57 -7.71
CA THR A 382 -9.15 -0.88 -7.89
C THR A 382 -8.59 -1.63 -6.69
N LEU A 383 -7.77 -1.00 -5.84
CA LEU A 383 -7.19 -1.65 -4.67
C LEU A 383 -8.21 -1.78 -3.53
N ILE A 384 -8.16 -2.92 -2.86
CA ILE A 384 -8.94 -3.22 -1.66
C ILE A 384 -8.42 -2.47 -0.43
N ASP A 385 -7.13 -2.24 -0.41
CA ASP A 385 -6.38 -1.49 0.59
C ASP A 385 -5.98 -0.10 0.10
N ALA A 386 -6.76 0.49 -0.82
CA ALA A 386 -6.55 1.85 -1.31
C ALA A 386 -6.52 2.82 -0.12
N ASP A 387 -5.35 3.36 0.13
CA ASP A 387 -5.04 4.19 1.29
C ASP A 387 -4.32 5.45 0.81
N LEU A 388 -4.99 6.60 0.94
CA LEU A 388 -4.56 7.83 0.29
C LEU A 388 -3.13 8.22 0.67
N GLU A 389 -2.79 8.12 1.95
CA GLU A 389 -1.48 8.50 2.46
C GLU A 389 -0.39 7.53 1.95
N SER A 390 -0.67 6.22 1.96
CA SER A 390 0.25 5.21 1.45
C SER A 390 0.41 5.27 -0.06
N ASP A 391 -0.68 5.54 -0.79
CA ASP A 391 -0.65 5.70 -2.24
C ASP A 391 0.13 6.96 -2.64
N ILE A 392 -0.08 8.08 -1.95
CA ILE A 392 0.71 9.31 -2.14
C ILE A 392 2.19 9.00 -1.95
N LEU A 393 2.57 8.39 -0.83
CA LEU A 393 3.97 8.05 -0.56
C LEU A 393 4.56 7.17 -1.67
N GLY A 394 3.84 6.12 -2.07
CA GLY A 394 4.26 5.18 -3.11
C GLY A 394 4.47 5.84 -4.47
N TRP A 395 3.51 6.65 -4.93
CA TRP A 395 3.61 7.33 -6.21
C TRP A 395 4.63 8.47 -6.22
N GLN A 396 4.80 9.20 -5.11
CA GLN A 396 5.88 10.17 -4.93
C GLN A 396 7.26 9.47 -4.94
N TYR A 397 7.37 8.28 -4.33
CA TYR A 397 8.58 7.47 -4.36
C TYR A 397 8.95 7.06 -5.80
N ILE A 398 8.01 6.47 -6.55
CA ILE A 398 8.23 5.96 -7.91
C ILE A 398 8.53 7.08 -8.90
N SER A 399 7.89 8.24 -8.76
CA SER A 399 8.12 9.39 -9.64
C SER A 399 9.42 10.15 -9.35
N GLY A 400 10.22 9.70 -8.37
CA GLY A 400 11.46 10.37 -7.97
C GLY A 400 11.24 11.67 -7.21
N SER A 401 10.06 11.86 -6.63
CA SER A 401 9.67 13.10 -5.94
C SER A 401 10.09 13.15 -4.48
N LEU A 402 10.51 12.03 -3.89
CA LEU A 402 11.02 11.99 -2.52
C LEU A 402 12.54 12.13 -2.51
N PRO A 403 13.14 12.76 -1.48
CA PRO A 403 14.58 12.87 -1.33
C PRO A 403 15.33 11.52 -1.28
N ASP A 404 14.66 10.49 -0.73
CA ASP A 404 15.12 9.10 -0.63
C ASP A 404 14.30 8.15 -1.51
N GLY A 405 13.59 8.69 -2.50
CA GLY A 405 12.78 7.95 -3.45
C GLY A 405 13.59 7.21 -4.50
N HIS A 406 12.89 6.45 -5.33
CA HIS A 406 13.47 5.78 -6.49
C HIS A 406 14.01 6.82 -7.48
N GLU A 407 15.29 6.73 -7.82
CA GLU A 407 15.90 7.67 -8.76
C GLU A 407 15.10 7.78 -10.06
N LEU A 408 14.76 9.00 -10.47
CA LEU A 408 13.94 9.20 -11.68
C LEU A 408 14.62 8.63 -12.93
N GLU A 409 15.93 8.73 -13.01
CA GLU A 409 16.76 8.27 -14.14
C GLU A 409 16.84 6.73 -14.21
N ARG A 410 16.59 6.04 -13.10
CA ARG A 410 16.68 4.58 -13.04
C ARG A 410 15.45 3.94 -13.65
N LEU A 411 15.64 3.25 -14.75
CA LEU A 411 14.63 2.44 -15.42
C LEU A 411 15.01 0.95 -15.27
N ASP A 412 14.26 0.23 -14.46
CA ASP A 412 14.41 -1.22 -14.28
C ASP A 412 13.65 -1.96 -15.39
N SER A 413 14.29 -2.90 -16.10
CA SER A 413 13.61 -3.72 -17.10
C SER A 413 12.62 -4.67 -16.44
N PRO A 414 11.35 -4.72 -16.88
CA PRO A 414 10.36 -5.67 -16.36
C PRO A 414 10.75 -7.14 -16.55
N GLU A 415 11.47 -7.45 -17.58
CA GLU A 415 11.98 -8.80 -17.89
C GLU A 415 13.00 -9.25 -16.84
N VAL A 416 14.00 -8.38 -16.52
CA VAL A 416 14.99 -8.63 -15.46
C VAL A 416 14.31 -8.75 -14.09
N GLN A 417 13.31 -7.91 -13.82
CA GLN A 417 12.52 -8.00 -12.59
C GLN A 417 11.70 -9.31 -12.56
N GLY A 418 11.21 -9.78 -13.71
CA GLY A 418 10.51 -11.06 -13.83
C GLY A 418 11.42 -12.23 -13.44
N SER A 419 12.58 -12.33 -14.05
CA SER A 419 13.57 -13.36 -13.75
C SER A 419 14.02 -13.34 -12.27
N LYS A 420 14.00 -12.16 -11.63
CA LYS A 420 14.38 -12.00 -10.22
C LYS A 420 13.28 -12.42 -9.23
N PHE A 421 12.01 -12.05 -9.46
CA PHE A 421 10.92 -12.17 -8.48
C PHE A 421 9.94 -13.30 -8.79
N ASP A 422 9.94 -13.81 -10.01
CA ASP A 422 9.17 -14.95 -10.51
C ASP A 422 10.06 -15.86 -11.37
N PRO A 423 11.18 -16.39 -10.83
CA PRO A 423 12.19 -17.10 -11.61
C PRO A 423 11.64 -18.32 -12.35
N GLU A 424 10.67 -19.00 -11.76
CA GLU A 424 10.02 -20.17 -12.38
C GLU A 424 8.85 -19.78 -13.30
N GLY A 425 8.46 -18.51 -13.34
CA GLY A 425 7.35 -18.02 -14.15
C GLY A 425 5.97 -18.48 -13.70
N GLU A 426 5.84 -18.96 -12.46
CA GLU A 426 4.56 -19.47 -11.93
C GLU A 426 3.51 -18.36 -11.81
N TYR A 427 3.93 -17.19 -11.35
CA TYR A 427 3.06 -16.02 -11.23
C TYR A 427 2.53 -15.57 -12.60
N VAL A 428 3.43 -15.48 -13.60
CA VAL A 428 3.05 -15.13 -14.97
C VAL A 428 2.10 -16.17 -15.54
N ARG A 429 2.40 -17.48 -15.41
CA ARG A 429 1.54 -18.56 -15.92
C ARG A 429 0.16 -18.55 -15.30
N HIS A 430 0.06 -18.20 -14.02
CA HIS A 430 -1.22 -18.12 -13.32
C HIS A 430 -2.11 -17.02 -13.88
N TRP A 431 -1.56 -15.81 -14.06
CA TRP A 431 -2.32 -14.63 -14.47
C TRP A 431 -2.39 -14.43 -15.98
N LEU A 432 -1.54 -15.11 -16.75
CA LEU A 432 -1.51 -15.10 -18.22
C LEU A 432 -1.64 -16.53 -18.77
N PRO A 433 -2.84 -17.13 -18.75
CA PRO A 433 -3.05 -18.50 -19.20
C PRO A 433 -2.57 -18.75 -20.64
N GLU A 434 -2.61 -17.73 -21.50
CA GLU A 434 -2.10 -17.76 -22.86
C GLU A 434 -0.59 -18.02 -22.95
N LEU A 435 0.18 -17.70 -21.91
CA LEU A 435 1.63 -17.97 -21.80
C LEU A 435 1.96 -19.22 -20.98
N SER A 436 0.96 -19.94 -20.47
CA SER A 436 1.17 -21.04 -19.50
C SER A 436 2.03 -22.19 -20.02
N ARG A 437 2.06 -22.41 -21.35
CA ARG A 437 2.85 -23.46 -22.00
C ARG A 437 4.23 -23.00 -22.44
N LEU A 438 4.54 -21.71 -22.28
CA LEU A 438 5.84 -21.20 -22.69
C LEU A 438 6.93 -21.71 -21.74
N PRO A 439 8.09 -22.17 -22.23
CA PRO A 439 9.22 -22.55 -21.39
C PRO A 439 9.67 -21.40 -20.48
N THR A 440 10.18 -21.74 -19.30
CA THR A 440 10.60 -20.76 -18.27
C THR A 440 11.64 -19.78 -18.80
N GLU A 441 12.51 -20.25 -19.68
CA GLU A 441 13.54 -19.44 -20.34
C GLU A 441 12.95 -18.19 -21.05
N TRP A 442 11.74 -18.32 -21.64
CA TRP A 442 11.12 -17.26 -22.45
C TRP A 442 9.93 -16.58 -21.77
N ILE A 443 9.56 -17.02 -20.57
CA ILE A 443 8.29 -16.59 -19.94
C ILE A 443 8.23 -15.08 -19.66
N HIS A 444 9.37 -14.43 -19.40
CA HIS A 444 9.46 -13.01 -19.10
C HIS A 444 9.80 -12.12 -20.31
N HIS A 445 10.23 -12.73 -21.43
CA HIS A 445 10.57 -12.06 -22.71
C HIS A 445 10.14 -12.91 -23.92
N PRO A 446 8.84 -13.18 -24.06
CA PRO A 446 8.33 -14.09 -25.09
C PRO A 446 8.64 -13.64 -26.54
N TRP A 447 8.92 -12.37 -26.76
CA TRP A 447 9.27 -11.82 -28.07
C TRP A 447 10.62 -12.28 -28.61
N ASP A 448 11.51 -12.78 -27.75
CA ASP A 448 12.82 -13.31 -28.11
C ASP A 448 12.77 -14.83 -28.37
N ALA A 449 11.62 -15.47 -28.07
CA ALA A 449 11.46 -16.91 -28.28
C ALA A 449 11.44 -17.27 -29.76
N PRO A 450 12.10 -18.38 -30.17
CA PRO A 450 12.02 -18.88 -31.55
C PRO A 450 10.58 -19.17 -31.98
N ASP A 451 10.25 -18.94 -33.25
CA ASP A 451 8.93 -19.21 -33.83
C ASP A 451 8.45 -20.66 -33.59
N SER A 452 9.35 -21.63 -33.57
CA SER A 452 9.04 -23.02 -33.26
C SER A 452 8.53 -23.19 -31.83
N VAL A 453 9.12 -22.48 -30.87
CA VAL A 453 8.70 -22.49 -29.45
C VAL A 453 7.35 -21.82 -29.30
N LEU A 454 7.15 -20.66 -29.92
CA LEU A 454 5.88 -19.94 -29.90
C LEU A 454 4.73 -20.78 -30.45
N LYS A 455 4.94 -21.45 -31.59
CA LYS A 455 3.94 -22.35 -32.22
C LYS A 455 3.58 -23.54 -31.32
N VAL A 456 4.57 -24.19 -30.70
CA VAL A 456 4.33 -25.32 -29.78
C VAL A 456 3.59 -24.85 -28.51
N SER A 457 3.95 -23.68 -28.00
CA SER A 457 3.31 -23.08 -26.84
C SER A 457 1.93 -22.47 -27.13
N GLY A 458 1.58 -22.32 -28.43
CA GLY A 458 0.31 -21.73 -28.85
C GLY A 458 0.26 -20.20 -28.65
N VAL A 459 1.41 -19.52 -28.63
CA VAL A 459 1.52 -18.08 -28.50
C VAL A 459 1.57 -17.44 -29.89
N GLU A 460 0.65 -16.55 -30.18
CA GLU A 460 0.56 -15.80 -31.42
C GLU A 460 0.44 -14.29 -31.11
N PHE A 461 1.52 -13.55 -31.42
CA PHE A 461 1.57 -12.11 -31.15
C PHE A 461 0.57 -11.34 -31.99
N GLY A 462 -0.17 -10.44 -31.32
CA GLY A 462 -1.24 -9.63 -31.91
C GLY A 462 -2.59 -10.34 -31.97
N PHE A 463 -2.63 -11.65 -31.68
CA PHE A 463 -3.87 -12.42 -31.59
C PHE A 463 -4.22 -12.75 -30.15
N ASN A 464 -3.45 -13.61 -29.46
CA ASN A 464 -3.73 -14.00 -28.08
C ASN A 464 -2.84 -13.30 -27.05
N TYR A 465 -1.64 -12.83 -27.44
CA TYR A 465 -0.79 -12.00 -26.58
C TYR A 465 -0.23 -10.81 -27.37
N PRO A 466 -0.14 -9.60 -26.80
CA PRO A 466 0.39 -8.44 -27.50
C PRO A 466 1.93 -8.49 -27.61
N LYS A 467 2.47 -7.81 -28.62
CA LYS A 467 3.89 -7.45 -28.63
C LYS A 467 4.15 -6.33 -27.62
N PRO A 468 5.40 -6.17 -27.14
CA PRO A 468 5.78 -5.01 -26.33
C PRO A 468 5.33 -3.71 -26.99
N ILE A 469 4.56 -2.87 -26.24
CA ILE A 469 4.05 -1.57 -26.76
C ILE A 469 5.15 -0.55 -26.98
N ILE A 470 6.31 -0.76 -26.36
CA ILE A 470 7.52 0.03 -26.52
C ILE A 470 8.73 -0.84 -26.15
N GLU A 471 9.82 -0.73 -26.87
CA GLU A 471 11.09 -1.35 -26.52
C GLU A 471 11.77 -0.63 -25.36
N ILE A 472 12.42 -1.37 -24.47
CA ILE A 472 12.96 -0.83 -23.21
C ILE A 472 14.09 0.18 -23.45
N ASP A 473 14.91 -0.02 -24.48
CA ASP A 473 15.99 0.91 -24.82
C ASP A 473 15.45 2.22 -25.37
N LEU A 474 14.42 2.18 -26.23
CA LEU A 474 13.72 3.37 -26.68
C LEU A 474 13.02 4.09 -25.51
N ALA A 475 12.45 3.34 -24.55
CA ALA A 475 11.86 3.93 -23.35
C ALA A 475 12.92 4.67 -22.51
N ARG A 476 14.13 4.11 -22.39
CA ARG A 476 15.26 4.71 -21.68
C ARG A 476 15.70 6.03 -22.34
N GLU A 477 15.82 6.03 -23.66
CA GLU A 477 16.14 7.27 -24.41
C GLU A 477 15.07 8.34 -24.22
N ARG A 478 13.79 7.96 -24.31
CA ARG A 478 12.65 8.87 -24.07
C ARG A 478 12.65 9.44 -22.66
N LEU A 479 12.90 8.61 -21.65
CA LEU A 479 13.00 9.05 -20.25
C LEU A 479 14.15 10.05 -20.07
N THR A 480 15.33 9.72 -20.58
CA THR A 480 16.50 10.62 -20.55
C THR A 480 16.20 11.96 -21.21
N SER A 481 15.59 11.95 -22.39
CA SER A 481 15.18 13.17 -23.10
C SER A 481 14.15 13.98 -22.30
N ALA A 482 13.19 13.32 -21.65
CA ALA A 482 12.19 13.97 -20.80
C ALA A 482 12.81 14.65 -19.57
N ILE A 483 13.82 14.01 -18.96
CA ILE A 483 14.57 14.58 -17.83
C ILE A 483 15.36 15.83 -18.26
N PHE A 484 16.05 15.77 -19.39
CA PHE A 484 16.74 16.97 -19.93
C PHE A 484 15.76 18.11 -20.20
N LYS A 485 14.63 17.83 -20.82
CA LYS A 485 13.59 18.83 -21.08
C LYS A 485 13.03 19.42 -19.77
N MET A 486 12.84 18.62 -18.74
CA MET A 486 12.46 19.10 -17.41
C MET A 486 13.46 20.13 -16.86
N TRP A 487 14.76 19.83 -16.96
CA TRP A 487 15.81 20.77 -16.50
C TRP A 487 15.86 22.04 -17.31
N GLU A 488 15.67 21.96 -18.62
CA GLU A 488 15.59 23.15 -19.49
C GLU A 488 14.41 24.04 -19.09
N MET A 489 13.23 23.44 -18.87
CA MET A 489 12.03 24.18 -18.44
C MET A 489 12.21 24.80 -17.04
N GLU A 490 12.85 24.08 -16.11
CA GLU A 490 13.17 24.62 -14.78
C GLU A 490 14.15 25.81 -14.89
N ALA A 491 15.19 25.71 -15.72
CA ALA A 491 16.17 26.79 -15.95
C ALA A 491 15.51 28.02 -16.60
N ALA A 492 14.65 27.81 -17.59
CA ALA A 492 13.88 28.88 -18.23
C ALA A 492 12.96 29.60 -17.25
N ALA A 493 12.25 28.85 -16.40
CA ALA A 493 11.37 29.43 -15.37
C ALA A 493 12.16 30.25 -14.33
N LYS A 494 13.34 29.79 -13.92
CA LYS A 494 14.23 30.54 -13.02
C LYS A 494 14.77 31.82 -13.67
N ALA A 495 15.14 31.77 -14.95
CA ALA A 495 15.60 32.94 -15.70
C ALA A 495 14.50 34.00 -15.89
N ALA A 496 13.28 33.56 -16.15
CA ALA A 496 12.10 34.44 -16.25
C ALA A 496 11.81 35.16 -14.93
N SER A 497 11.90 34.42 -13.80
CA SER A 497 11.71 35.01 -12.47
C SER A 497 12.81 35.99 -12.03
N SER A 498 14.02 35.88 -12.59
CA SER A 498 15.15 36.78 -12.27
C SER A 498 15.15 38.07 -13.11
N ASN A 499 14.42 38.10 -14.22
CA ASN A 499 14.35 39.26 -15.14
C ASN A 499 13.12 40.16 -14.91
N GLY A 500 12.23 39.80 -13.99
CA GLY A 500 11.07 40.60 -13.61
C GLY A 500 11.49 41.68 -12.60
N THR A 501 11.56 42.94 -13.05
CA THR A 501 11.59 44.11 -12.19
C THR A 501 10.33 44.13 -11.30
N ASP A 502 10.57 44.50 -10.02
CA ASP A 502 9.59 44.74 -8.98
C ASP A 502 8.21 45.24 -9.45
N GLU A 503 7.27 44.38 -9.66
CA GLU A 503 5.86 44.66 -9.43
C GLU A 503 5.33 43.60 -8.46
N VAL A 504 5.13 44.10 -7.23
CA VAL A 504 4.50 43.35 -6.15
C VAL A 504 3.04 43.09 -6.50
N VAL A 505 2.76 41.97 -7.10
CA VAL A 505 1.40 41.40 -7.07
C VAL A 505 1.35 40.58 -5.79
N VAL A 506 0.73 41.21 -4.78
CA VAL A 506 0.35 40.55 -3.52
C VAL A 506 -0.80 39.60 -3.86
N ASP A 507 -0.45 38.37 -4.21
CA ASP A 507 -1.41 37.27 -4.22
C ASP A 507 -1.49 36.73 -2.78
N ASN A 508 -2.57 37.09 -2.09
CA ASN A 508 -2.90 36.64 -0.75
C ASN A 508 -3.41 35.19 -0.79
N SER A 509 -2.52 34.23 -1.07
CA SER A 509 -2.76 32.82 -0.81
C SER A 509 -1.61 32.25 0.02
N ILE A 510 -1.85 32.23 1.31
CA ILE A 510 -1.25 31.36 2.35
C ILE A 510 0.25 31.03 2.15
N SER A 511 1.04 31.81 2.93
CA SER A 511 2.44 31.61 3.36
C SER A 511 3.05 30.24 3.06
N GLU A 512 3.95 30.12 2.12
CA GLU A 512 5.36 30.58 2.21
C GLU A 512 6.21 29.84 3.21
N ASP A 513 7.25 29.28 2.63
CA ASP A 513 8.56 29.04 3.23
C ASP A 513 8.66 28.04 4.37
N LEU A 514 8.19 26.83 4.08
CA LEU A 514 8.94 25.67 4.54
C LEU A 514 10.00 25.36 3.46
N PRO A 515 11.28 25.24 3.80
CA PRO A 515 12.32 24.97 2.81
C PRO A 515 12.08 23.58 2.21
N ILE A 516 11.53 23.55 1.00
CA ILE A 516 11.40 22.33 0.22
C ILE A 516 12.80 21.82 -0.06
N PRO A 517 13.15 20.58 0.32
CA PRO A 517 14.48 20.05 0.07
C PRO A 517 14.77 20.05 -1.43
N LYS A 518 15.78 20.78 -1.85
CA LYS A 518 16.27 20.77 -3.24
C LYS A 518 17.22 19.58 -3.40
N VAL A 519 16.79 18.54 -4.10
CA VAL A 519 17.70 17.49 -4.57
C VAL A 519 18.45 18.03 -5.78
N ILE A 520 19.74 18.29 -5.60
CA ILE A 520 20.64 18.62 -6.70
C ILE A 520 21.05 17.30 -7.34
N LEU A 521 20.35 16.90 -8.40
CA LEU A 521 20.83 15.87 -9.30
C LEU A 521 22.09 16.39 -9.98
N LYS A 522 23.23 15.74 -9.75
CA LYS A 522 24.47 16.08 -10.44
C LYS A 522 24.29 15.77 -11.92
N LYS A 523 24.44 16.77 -12.78
CA LYS A 523 24.61 16.58 -14.23
C LYS A 523 25.78 15.63 -14.44
N THR A 524 25.53 14.40 -14.84
CA THR A 524 26.54 13.54 -15.43
C THR A 524 26.73 14.04 -16.85
N SER A 525 27.94 14.47 -17.15
CA SER A 525 28.35 14.85 -18.53
C SER A 525 28.13 13.64 -19.45
N PRO A 526 27.72 13.85 -20.71
CA PRO A 526 27.57 12.76 -21.66
C PRO A 526 28.89 11.99 -21.81
N CYS A 527 28.79 10.69 -21.85
CA CYS A 527 29.91 9.75 -22.01
C CYS A 527 30.73 10.13 -23.25
N PRO A 528 32.04 10.35 -23.13
CA PRO A 528 32.88 10.59 -24.32
C PRO A 528 33.07 9.27 -25.07
N THR A 529 32.84 9.33 -26.37
CA THR A 529 33.24 8.30 -27.31
C THR A 529 34.75 8.03 -27.19
N TYR A 530 35.12 6.78 -27.05
CA TYR A 530 36.51 6.33 -27.01
C TYR A 530 37.28 6.76 -28.26
N SER A 531 38.29 7.58 -28.06
CA SER A 531 39.45 7.71 -28.94
C SER A 531 40.68 7.55 -28.07
N SER A 532 41.50 6.59 -28.44
CA SER A 532 42.77 6.24 -27.80
C SER A 532 43.78 7.41 -27.92
N ASN A 533 44.37 7.85 -26.82
CA ASN A 533 45.82 8.01 -26.55
C ASN A 533 46.15 8.98 -25.42
N ASP A 534 47.11 8.51 -24.61
CA ASP A 534 48.14 9.24 -23.82
C ASP A 534 47.83 9.99 -22.53
N GLN A 535 48.31 9.33 -21.47
CA GLN A 535 49.16 9.78 -20.35
C GLN A 535 49.09 11.24 -19.83
N LYS A 536 48.71 11.41 -18.60
CA LYS A 536 49.44 11.96 -17.45
C LYS A 536 48.54 12.44 -16.33
N VAL A 537 48.86 11.98 -15.10
CA VAL A 537 48.31 12.44 -13.81
C VAL A 537 48.76 13.87 -13.51
N PRO A 538 47.92 14.69 -12.88
CA PRO A 538 48.27 15.15 -11.54
C PRO A 538 47.10 15.15 -10.52
N THR A 539 47.47 14.76 -9.31
CA THR A 539 46.80 14.87 -8.02
C THR A 539 46.29 16.29 -7.73
N CYS A 540 45.05 16.39 -7.24
CA CYS A 540 44.69 17.45 -6.31
C CYS A 540 43.53 17.00 -5.37
N GLN A 541 43.81 17.19 -4.09
CA GLN A 541 43.02 16.90 -2.92
C GLN A 541 41.77 17.79 -2.88
N ASN A 542 40.59 17.19 -2.66
CA ASN A 542 39.57 17.69 -1.76
C ASN A 542 38.39 16.67 -1.71
N SER A 543 38.51 15.77 -0.77
CA SER A 543 37.45 14.76 -0.53
C SER A 543 37.04 14.81 0.93
N LYS A 544 35.95 15.50 1.22
CA LYS A 544 35.18 15.25 2.48
C LYS A 544 33.67 15.17 2.31
N ASN A 545 33.12 15.47 1.13
CA ASN A 545 31.67 15.40 0.92
C ASN A 545 31.16 14.16 0.14
N ASN A 546 32.05 13.27 -0.32
CA ASN A 546 31.63 12.09 -1.12
C ASN A 546 31.35 10.83 -0.29
N GLN A 547 31.61 10.84 1.02
CA GLN A 547 31.33 9.65 1.85
C GLN A 547 29.85 9.52 2.26
N PHE A 548 29.09 10.62 2.30
CA PHE A 548 27.68 10.58 2.67
C PHE A 548 26.78 10.05 1.54
N ILE A 549 27.14 10.29 0.28
CA ILE A 549 26.35 9.85 -0.88
C ILE A 549 26.58 8.37 -1.19
N ARG A 550 27.81 7.86 -0.98
CA ARG A 550 28.10 6.42 -1.17
C ARG A 550 27.49 5.51 -0.10
N LYS A 551 27.22 6.01 1.10
CA LYS A 551 26.51 5.23 2.14
C LYS A 551 25.00 5.12 1.86
N ARG A 552 24.39 6.07 1.14
CA ARG A 552 22.96 6.04 0.80
C ARG A 552 22.62 4.96 -0.24
N SER A 553 23.42 4.82 -1.30
CA SER A 553 23.17 3.79 -2.31
C SER A 553 23.38 2.36 -1.80
N LYS A 554 24.22 2.17 -0.78
CA LYS A 554 24.44 0.84 -0.19
C LYS A 554 23.25 0.30 0.62
N PHE A 555 22.49 1.16 1.30
CA PHE A 555 21.37 0.72 2.14
C PHE A 555 20.14 0.27 1.35
N MET A 556 19.95 0.78 0.12
CA MET A 556 18.91 0.30 -0.80
C MET A 556 19.41 -0.84 -1.72
N GLN A 557 20.73 -1.05 -1.81
CA GLN A 557 21.37 -2.10 -2.61
C GLN A 557 21.75 -3.36 -1.81
N ASP A 558 21.65 -3.37 -0.49
CA ASP A 558 21.89 -4.56 0.35
C ASP A 558 20.75 -5.61 0.28
N GLU A 559 19.90 -5.49 -0.72
CA GLU A 559 19.13 -6.60 -1.25
C GLU A 559 19.89 -7.35 -2.37
N SER A 560 21.22 -7.32 -2.38
CA SER A 560 22.09 -8.04 -3.32
C SER A 560 22.35 -9.47 -2.84
N PRO A 561 22.49 -10.43 -3.77
CA PRO A 561 22.66 -11.85 -3.47
C PRO A 561 23.97 -12.15 -2.74
N LEU A 562 23.95 -13.21 -1.95
CA LEU A 562 25.11 -13.83 -1.30
C LEU A 562 26.24 -14.06 -2.31
N PRO A 563 27.50 -13.89 -1.92
CA PRO A 563 28.62 -14.07 -2.82
C PRO A 563 28.80 -15.55 -3.19
N ASP A 564 28.90 -15.80 -4.48
CA ASP A 564 29.35 -17.08 -5.03
C ASP A 564 30.79 -17.37 -4.55
N ASN A 565 30.94 -18.54 -3.98
CA ASN A 565 32.23 -19.09 -3.62
C ASN A 565 32.95 -19.59 -4.90
N PRO A 566 34.12 -19.11 -5.28
CA PRO A 566 34.84 -19.70 -6.39
C PRO A 566 35.58 -20.96 -5.91
N HIS A 567 35.15 -22.10 -6.41
CA HIS A 567 35.97 -23.30 -6.43
C HIS A 567 37.20 -23.09 -7.31
N ASN A 568 38.36 -23.28 -6.72
CA ASN A 568 39.56 -23.53 -7.47
C ASN A 568 40.12 -24.92 -7.05
N PRO A 569 40.31 -25.88 -7.99
CA PRO A 569 40.88 -27.16 -7.69
C PRO A 569 42.40 -27.16 -7.96
N ASN A 570 43.13 -27.79 -7.06
CA ASN A 570 44.43 -28.42 -7.19
C ASN A 570 45.44 -27.94 -6.14
N GLU A 571 45.78 -28.85 -5.21
CA GLU A 571 47.08 -29.49 -5.13
C GLU A 571 47.15 -30.47 -3.94
N ALA A 572 47.88 -31.53 -4.19
CA ALA A 572 47.99 -32.80 -3.48
C ALA A 572 48.87 -32.74 -2.22
N GLY A 573 48.50 -33.50 -1.22
CA GLY A 573 49.09 -34.24 -0.15
C GLY A 573 50.54 -34.00 0.29
N PRO A 574 51.10 -34.80 1.21
CA PRO A 574 50.52 -35.74 2.16
C PRO A 574 51.08 -35.69 3.65
N SER A 575 50.48 -36.49 4.50
CA SER A 575 51.06 -37.37 5.50
C SER A 575 51.20 -36.94 6.99
N ARG A 576 50.65 -37.84 7.80
CA ARG A 576 51.14 -38.43 9.10
C ARG A 576 51.02 -37.55 10.34
N THR A 577 50.64 -38.07 11.49
CA THR A 577 50.52 -39.38 12.17
C THR A 577 49.87 -39.16 13.52
N ASN A 578 49.10 -40.18 13.96
CA ASN A 578 49.04 -40.78 15.32
C ASN A 578 48.84 -39.84 16.54
N GLU A 579 48.16 -40.21 17.53
CA GLU A 579 47.75 -41.40 18.27
C GLU A 579 46.87 -40.99 19.46
N ASP A 580 45.91 -41.82 19.72
CA ASP A 580 45.56 -42.55 20.95
C ASP A 580 45.14 -41.75 22.20
N THR A 581 44.04 -42.08 22.78
CA THR A 581 43.67 -43.15 23.70
C THR A 581 42.38 -42.78 24.46
N SER A 582 41.42 -43.67 24.39
CA SER A 582 40.70 -44.40 25.46
C SER A 582 40.15 -43.56 26.63
N SER A 583 38.94 -43.77 27.11
CA SER A 583 38.28 -44.97 27.61
C SER A 583 36.89 -44.65 28.20
N THR A 584 35.93 -45.50 27.92
CA THR A 584 35.03 -46.26 28.83
C THR A 584 34.37 -45.53 29.98
N ALA A 585 33.07 -45.66 30.27
CA ALA A 585 32.20 -46.78 30.55
C ALA A 585 30.77 -46.25 30.83
N GLU A 586 29.74 -46.86 30.29
CA GLU A 586 28.76 -47.79 30.88
C GLU A 586 28.02 -47.33 32.14
N SER A 587 26.71 -47.30 32.07
CA SER A 587 25.70 -48.22 32.65
C SER A 587 24.33 -47.49 32.69
N SER A 588 23.30 -47.91 32.08
CA SER A 588 22.35 -49.04 32.20
C SER A 588 21.27 -48.89 33.28
N ILE A 589 20.04 -49.29 32.87
CA ILE A 589 18.90 -49.81 33.67
C ILE A 589 17.89 -48.75 34.14
N SER A 590 16.56 -48.86 34.04
CA SER A 590 15.62 -49.91 33.67
C SER A 590 14.19 -49.39 33.71
N LYS A 591 13.40 -49.87 32.82
CA LYS A 591 11.97 -50.25 32.80
C LYS A 591 11.04 -49.87 33.98
N LYS A 592 9.82 -49.37 33.66
CA LYS A 592 8.58 -50.15 33.87
C LYS A 592 7.35 -49.61 33.12
N GLN A 593 6.71 -50.54 32.50
CA GLN A 593 5.38 -50.55 31.88
C GLN A 593 4.27 -50.33 32.90
N THR A 594 3.13 -49.77 32.49
CA THR A 594 1.83 -50.49 32.62
C THR A 594 0.77 -49.91 31.67
N THR A 595 0.13 -50.84 31.08
CA THR A 595 -0.97 -50.92 30.12
C THR A 595 -2.31 -50.40 30.63
N SER A 596 -3.18 -49.85 29.77
CA SER A 596 -4.50 -50.45 29.56
C SER A 596 -5.13 -50.00 28.23
N ARG A 597 -5.63 -51.01 27.56
CA ARG A 597 -6.39 -51.00 26.31
C ARG A 597 -7.79 -50.41 26.52
N ASN A 598 -8.31 -49.69 25.49
CA ASN A 598 -9.62 -50.08 24.94
C ASN A 598 -9.74 -49.65 23.48
N SER A 599 -10.06 -50.63 22.69
CA SER A 599 -10.35 -50.67 21.28
C SER A 599 -11.73 -50.05 20.96
N PHE A 600 -11.84 -49.28 19.88
CA PHE A 600 -12.96 -49.39 18.97
C PHE A 600 -12.55 -49.01 17.52
N SER A 601 -13.10 -49.78 16.64
CA SER A 601 -12.87 -50.04 15.24
C SER A 601 -12.97 -48.83 14.28
N VAL A 602 -12.14 -48.90 13.25
CA VAL A 602 -12.11 -48.16 11.99
C VAL A 602 -13.30 -48.54 11.08
N PRO A 603 -13.81 -47.66 10.25
CA PRO A 603 -13.91 -47.95 8.83
C PRO A 603 -13.09 -46.98 7.96
N GLN A 604 -12.44 -47.60 6.98
CA GLN A 604 -11.76 -46.97 5.85
C GLN A 604 -12.73 -46.10 5.02
N SER A 605 -12.31 -44.92 4.62
CA SER A 605 -12.41 -44.48 3.22
C SER A 605 -11.85 -43.07 3.02
N CYS A 606 -11.09 -42.94 1.93
CA CYS A 606 -10.79 -41.76 1.10
C CYS A 606 -9.83 -40.71 1.66
N SER A 607 -8.61 -40.85 1.20
CA SER A 607 -7.62 -39.80 0.97
C SER A 607 -8.24 -38.62 0.20
N SER A 608 -8.31 -37.46 0.83
CA SER A 608 -8.41 -36.19 0.12
C SER A 608 -7.27 -35.30 0.61
N SER A 609 -6.32 -35.09 -0.31
CA SER A 609 -5.28 -34.10 -0.21
C SER A 609 -5.94 -32.72 -0.09
N GLU A 610 -5.69 -32.01 0.99
CA GLU A 610 -6.03 -30.60 1.12
C GLU A 610 -5.17 -29.78 0.17
N GLY A 611 -5.73 -29.44 -0.99
CA GLY A 611 -5.17 -28.51 -1.97
C GLY A 611 -5.48 -27.07 -1.54
N ASN A 612 -4.47 -26.26 -1.62
CA ASN A 612 -4.43 -24.82 -1.46
C ASN A 612 -5.66 -24.14 -2.12
N PRO A 613 -6.48 -23.32 -1.44
CA PRO A 613 -7.73 -22.75 -1.97
C PRO A 613 -7.55 -21.75 -3.12
N PHE A 614 -6.31 -21.43 -3.52
CA PHE A 614 -6.01 -20.55 -4.66
C PHE A 614 -5.85 -21.27 -6.01
N MET A 615 -5.87 -22.60 -6.06
CA MET A 615 -5.70 -23.37 -7.28
C MET A 615 -7.00 -23.97 -7.81
N GLY A 616 -7.95 -23.16 -8.21
CA GLY A 616 -9.19 -23.71 -8.76
C GLY A 616 -10.14 -22.70 -9.33
N CYS A 617 -9.65 -21.69 -10.07
CA CYS A 617 -10.52 -20.87 -10.89
C CYS A 617 -10.38 -21.34 -12.36
N GLU A 618 -11.40 -22.01 -12.88
CA GLU A 618 -11.43 -22.45 -14.26
C GLU A 618 -11.27 -21.26 -15.22
N SER A 619 -10.42 -21.44 -16.23
CA SER A 619 -10.04 -20.43 -17.23
C SER A 619 -11.20 -19.84 -18.04
N SER A 620 -12.38 -20.45 -17.99
CA SER A 620 -13.59 -20.01 -18.69
C SER A 620 -14.29 -18.81 -18.01
N GLU A 621 -14.35 -18.78 -16.69
CA GLU A 621 -15.01 -17.68 -15.97
C GLU A 621 -14.17 -16.38 -16.05
N MET A 622 -12.84 -16.51 -16.07
CA MET A 622 -11.96 -15.35 -16.19
C MET A 622 -12.02 -14.70 -17.59
N LYS A 623 -12.17 -15.52 -18.64
CA LYS A 623 -12.37 -15.01 -20.02
C LYS A 623 -13.68 -14.26 -20.16
N GLN A 624 -14.74 -14.72 -19.52
CA GLN A 624 -16.05 -14.10 -19.57
C GLN A 624 -16.07 -12.73 -18.87
N SER A 625 -15.41 -12.61 -17.72
CA SER A 625 -15.28 -11.35 -16.99
C SER A 625 -14.48 -10.27 -17.76
N TRP A 626 -13.47 -10.66 -18.52
CA TRP A 626 -12.72 -9.76 -19.38
C TRP A 626 -13.52 -9.29 -20.62
N GLN A 627 -14.37 -10.18 -21.17
CA GLN A 627 -15.23 -9.84 -22.29
C GLN A 627 -16.31 -8.84 -21.88
N GLU A 628 -16.96 -9.06 -20.74
CA GLU A 628 -17.97 -8.16 -20.19
C GLU A 628 -17.43 -6.76 -19.89
N GLN A 629 -16.16 -6.65 -19.44
CA GLN A 629 -15.51 -5.35 -19.25
C GLN A 629 -15.28 -4.62 -20.57
N SER A 630 -14.83 -5.32 -21.61
CA SER A 630 -14.63 -4.77 -22.94
C SER A 630 -15.94 -4.23 -23.52
N ASP A 631 -17.05 -4.94 -23.31
CA ASP A 631 -18.36 -4.58 -23.85
C ASP A 631 -19.00 -3.42 -23.06
N MET A 632 -18.81 -3.35 -21.73
CA MET A 632 -19.25 -2.21 -20.92
C MET A 632 -18.49 -0.92 -21.25
N GLU A 633 -17.18 -0.99 -21.50
CA GLU A 633 -16.39 0.17 -21.89
C GLU A 633 -16.73 0.67 -23.29
N GLN A 634 -17.09 -0.23 -24.23
CA GLN A 634 -17.55 0.16 -25.55
C GLN A 634 -18.93 0.82 -25.54
N SER A 635 -19.82 0.43 -24.64
CA SER A 635 -21.12 1.07 -24.45
C SER A 635 -21.00 2.44 -23.77
N SER A 636 -20.06 2.60 -22.83
CA SER A 636 -19.76 3.87 -22.15
C SER A 636 -19.13 4.89 -23.10
N SER A 637 -18.25 4.45 -24.02
CA SER A 637 -17.64 5.35 -25.00
C SER A 637 -18.60 5.83 -26.08
N LYS A 638 -19.66 5.06 -26.40
CA LYS A 638 -20.70 5.47 -27.33
C LYS A 638 -21.66 6.50 -26.74
N ASN A 639 -21.84 6.52 -25.43
CA ASN A 639 -22.68 7.51 -24.74
C ASN A 639 -21.93 8.81 -24.38
N GLY A 640 -20.58 8.80 -24.37
CA GLY A 640 -19.76 9.99 -24.12
C GLY A 640 -19.69 10.98 -25.28
N THR A 641 -19.95 10.53 -26.51
CA THR A 641 -19.80 11.37 -27.72
C THR A 641 -20.97 12.34 -27.96
N ILE A 642 -22.03 12.29 -27.16
CA ILE A 642 -23.19 13.18 -27.29
C ILE A 642 -23.17 14.33 -26.26
N ARG A 643 -22.25 14.36 -25.29
CA ARG A 643 -22.19 15.45 -24.29
C ARG A 643 -21.04 16.44 -24.45
N ASP A 644 -20.09 16.23 -25.35
CA ASP A 644 -18.94 17.13 -25.55
C ASP A 644 -19.14 18.22 -26.62
N ALA A 645 -20.37 18.39 -27.12
CA ALA A 645 -20.68 19.40 -28.12
C ALA A 645 -21.20 20.75 -27.58
N ASN A 646 -21.17 20.97 -26.24
CA ASN A 646 -21.67 22.24 -25.68
C ASN A 646 -20.85 22.71 -24.47
N LEU A 647 -19.55 22.94 -24.64
CA LEU A 647 -18.76 23.80 -23.77
C LEU A 647 -17.63 24.46 -24.57
N GLY A 648 -18.07 25.33 -25.47
CA GLY A 648 -17.25 26.36 -26.09
C GLY A 648 -17.82 27.72 -25.69
N ALA A 649 -16.94 28.55 -25.15
CA ALA A 649 -17.09 29.99 -24.92
C ALA A 649 -18.07 30.41 -23.79
N VAL A 650 -17.50 30.70 -22.60
CA VAL A 650 -17.80 31.94 -21.87
C VAL A 650 -16.47 32.47 -21.33
N GLU A 651 -16.11 33.60 -21.93
CA GLU A 651 -15.10 34.55 -21.44
C GLU A 651 -15.56 35.19 -20.12
N ASP A 652 -14.55 35.55 -19.32
CA ASP A 652 -14.49 36.53 -18.24
C ASP A 652 -15.77 37.33 -17.91
N GLU A 653 -16.11 37.36 -16.60
CA GLU A 653 -16.21 38.58 -15.80
C GLU A 653 -16.77 38.31 -14.39
N HIS A 654 -15.97 38.79 -13.41
CA HIS A 654 -16.34 39.28 -12.07
C HIS A 654 -17.00 38.32 -11.04
N LEU A 655 -16.30 37.85 -10.11
CA LEU A 655 -16.25 38.24 -8.66
C LEU A 655 -15.41 37.22 -7.89
#